data_d89e1508806a91d7ec07804dc030ad28
#
_entry.id   d89e1508806a91d7ec07804dc030ad28
#
_cell.length_a   1.000
_cell.length_b   1.000
_cell.length_c   1.000
_cell.angle_alpha   90.00
_cell.angle_beta   90.00
_cell.angle_gamma   90.00
#
_symmetry.space_group_name_H-M   'P 1'
#
loop_
_entity.id
_entity.type
_entity.pdbx_description
1 polymer ?
#
loop_
_entity_poly.entity_id
_entity_poly.type
_entity_poly.pdbx_seq_one_letter_code
_entity_poly.pdbx_strand_id
1 'polypeptide(L)'
;MQQHKFLILSLFLFLSIFSVQGQEDFRKSAPVAGPAPKIEIGNYNLSKLSNGLQIIVVENHKLPRVSFQLFVDVPLHLENDKAGISSIAGPLLSAGTSSKSKAQIDESVDFIGASLNTSGNGISASSLTKHADVVLELMSDILFNASFPKEEFDKLIKQTLSGLSSQKDDPGAISSEISSRLRYGTKHPYGETTTEQSIQNITVLDCKNYKDEYFKPGNSYLIVVGDITNADAIAKAEKYFGAWKKGKVKAQKFVDPTPPAANQVYFYDKNDAVQTVLSLTYPLNLEPGAADITAVTVMNQIFGGGSSSRLFKNIREDKGYTYGAYSGISPNENIGFFTAGANVRNLVTDSALTEFIVEMKSIREGTVTVEELNAAKAELLGRFGRSLEQPSTIAGFALNIVRYKLPADYYNTYLQRLSAVDAAQVKAMALKYVNPDKIFISAVGKGSEIASKLARFDAENKVRYVDNYGNILVPKLKMETKSEVKIDPSAIIENYIKAIGGKEVLSNVKDVTIEMSASIQGMQLSMKNIQKDNIKLISSVTMNSMTLSEQIFDGTKGKITAMGQPEKIVEGDEANELREEASIFPELFYTEKGTTLELAENEMVNGVDCYKVLIKDAKGKIKSDYFAVDSGLKMRTSMVEKSGEQEVTIIRDYGDYKPVANILFPHKLVIKGAMPAPLDANVKSINVNSQVSDDVFKVGK
;
A
#
# COMPACT_ATOMS: atom_id res chain seq x y z
N MET A 1 67.91 35.06 35.28
CA MET A 1 66.50 35.13 34.76
C MET A 1 66.10 33.94 33.87
N GLN A 2 67.03 33.14 33.27
CA GLN A 2 66.65 31.96 32.45
C GLN A 2 66.33 30.70 33.23
N GLN A 3 66.94 30.49 34.40
CA GLN A 3 66.70 29.26 35.20
C GLN A 3 65.31 29.21 35.88
N HIS A 4 64.71 30.34 36.20
CA HIS A 4 63.34 30.36 36.79
C HIS A 4 62.23 30.12 35.75
N LYS A 5 62.44 30.36 34.49
CA LYS A 5 61.49 30.09 33.40
C LYS A 5 61.37 28.58 33.08
N PHE A 6 62.45 27.86 33.24
CA PHE A 6 62.47 26.39 33.04
C PHE A 6 61.78 25.64 34.20
N LEU A 7 61.89 26.15 35.44
CA LEU A 7 61.27 25.55 36.60
C LEU A 7 59.74 25.72 36.57
N ILE A 8 59.27 26.89 36.12
CA ILE A 8 57.84 27.18 36.00
C ILE A 8 57.21 26.38 34.84
N LEU A 9 57.93 26.20 33.71
CA LEU A 9 57.47 25.41 32.57
C LEU A 9 57.38 23.88 32.90
N SER A 10 58.32 23.35 33.69
CA SER A 10 58.30 21.96 34.16
C SER A 10 57.20 21.75 35.22
N LEU A 11 56.89 22.71 36.06
CA LEU A 11 55.79 22.63 37.07
C LEU A 11 54.41 22.66 36.38
N PHE A 12 54.25 23.45 35.31
CA PHE A 12 53.02 23.41 34.50
C PHE A 12 52.85 22.14 33.68
N LEU A 13 53.95 21.53 33.21
CA LEU A 13 53.90 20.23 32.52
C LEU A 13 53.56 19.07 33.46
N PHE A 14 54.01 19.13 34.76
CA PHE A 14 53.66 18.12 35.75
C PHE A 14 52.23 18.23 36.26
N LEU A 15 51.63 19.44 36.31
CA LEU A 15 50.22 19.64 36.69
C LEU A 15 49.27 19.22 35.59
N SER A 16 49.66 19.25 34.32
CA SER A 16 48.80 18.80 33.21
C SER A 16 48.72 17.28 33.06
N ILE A 17 49.68 16.53 33.63
CA ILE A 17 49.68 15.05 33.57
C ILE A 17 48.72 14.45 34.63
N PHE A 18 48.43 15.14 35.73
CA PHE A 18 47.49 14.65 36.77
C PHE A 18 46.00 14.91 36.43
N SER A 19 45.69 15.75 35.39
CA SER A 19 44.31 16.06 35.04
C SER A 19 43.70 15.04 34.05
N VAL A 20 44.45 14.11 33.49
CA VAL A 20 44.00 13.20 32.44
C VAL A 20 43.53 11.82 32.99
N GLN A 21 43.91 11.46 34.21
CA GLN A 21 43.52 10.14 34.74
C GLN A 21 42.15 10.04 35.38
N GLY A 22 41.46 11.21 35.60
CA GLY A 22 40.14 11.20 36.20
C GLY A 22 38.95 11.08 35.25
N GLN A 23 39.20 11.14 33.92
CA GLN A 23 38.11 11.14 32.91
C GLN A 23 37.84 9.79 32.23
N GLU A 24 38.70 8.80 32.42
CA GLU A 24 38.53 7.49 31.70
C GLU A 24 37.59 6.51 32.41
N ASP A 25 37.45 6.54 33.71
CA ASP A 25 36.69 5.49 34.44
C ASP A 25 35.17 5.64 34.35
N PHE A 26 34.64 6.85 34.37
CA PHE A 26 33.17 7.02 34.31
C PHE A 26 32.58 6.75 32.90
N ARG A 27 33.41 6.76 31.86
CA ARG A 27 33.01 6.43 30.48
C ARG A 27 33.07 4.94 30.17
N LYS A 28 33.70 4.14 31.06
CA LYS A 28 33.85 2.68 30.85
C LYS A 28 32.62 1.89 31.28
N SER A 29 31.77 2.46 32.09
CA SER A 29 30.49 1.87 32.47
C SER A 29 29.37 2.87 32.31
N ALA A 30 28.23 2.40 31.76
CA ALA A 30 27.02 3.22 31.73
C ALA A 30 26.65 3.64 33.20
N PRO A 31 26.17 4.87 33.41
CA PRO A 31 25.66 5.27 34.74
C PRO A 31 24.64 4.25 35.23
N VAL A 32 24.74 3.91 36.52
CA VAL A 32 23.73 3.06 37.15
C VAL A 32 22.37 3.73 36.96
N ALA A 33 21.42 2.99 36.35
CA ALA A 33 20.08 3.51 36.15
C ALA A 33 19.47 3.92 37.49
N GLY A 34 19.00 5.17 37.60
CA GLY A 34 18.24 5.63 38.73
C GLY A 34 16.94 4.83 38.89
N PRO A 35 16.26 4.93 40.03
CA PRO A 35 14.94 4.32 40.18
C PRO A 35 14.02 4.84 39.11
N ALA A 36 13.15 3.95 38.58
CA ALA A 36 12.20 4.31 37.53
C ALA A 36 11.42 5.58 37.97
N PRO A 37 11.38 6.61 37.13
CA PRO A 37 10.69 7.84 37.47
C PRO A 37 9.22 7.54 37.81
N LYS A 38 8.70 8.10 38.89
CA LYS A 38 7.25 8.13 39.11
C LYS A 38 6.66 9.03 38.03
N ILE A 39 6.01 8.41 37.07
CA ILE A 39 5.30 9.15 36.04
C ILE A 39 3.89 9.39 36.53
N GLU A 40 3.57 10.65 36.74
CA GLU A 40 2.19 11.07 36.92
C GLU A 40 1.58 11.26 35.52
N ILE A 41 0.63 10.41 35.19
CA ILE A 41 -0.23 10.62 34.04
C ILE A 41 -1.07 11.85 34.32
N GLY A 42 -1.07 12.82 33.39
CA GLY A 42 -1.83 14.05 33.56
C GLY A 42 -3.31 13.77 33.85
N ASN A 43 -3.94 14.69 34.56
CA ASN A 43 -5.35 14.58 34.95
C ASN A 43 -6.26 14.65 33.73
N TYR A 44 -7.32 13.87 33.77
CA TYR A 44 -8.44 13.95 32.84
C TYR A 44 -9.77 13.97 33.63
N ASN A 45 -10.78 14.58 33.02
CA ASN A 45 -12.13 14.63 33.56
C ASN A 45 -13.10 13.84 32.68
N LEU A 46 -13.98 13.08 33.31
CA LEU A 46 -15.02 12.30 32.66
C LEU A 46 -16.39 12.86 33.00
N SER A 47 -17.22 13.06 32.00
CA SER A 47 -18.60 13.52 32.13
C SER A 47 -19.48 12.83 31.10
N LYS A 48 -20.80 12.93 31.29
CA LYS A 48 -21.77 12.34 30.38
C LYS A 48 -22.98 13.26 30.24
N LEU A 49 -23.34 13.59 29.00
CA LEU A 49 -24.56 14.36 28.71
C LEU A 49 -25.82 13.51 28.91
N SER A 50 -26.95 14.18 29.06
CA SER A 50 -28.27 13.55 29.23
C SER A 50 -28.65 12.66 28.02
N ASN A 51 -28.16 12.97 26.81
CA ASN A 51 -28.39 12.17 25.60
C ASN A 51 -27.51 10.92 25.52
N GLY A 52 -26.50 10.78 26.38
CA GLY A 52 -25.61 9.62 26.45
C GLY A 52 -24.20 9.84 25.91
N LEU A 53 -23.91 10.99 25.27
CA LEU A 53 -22.57 11.35 24.83
C LEU A 53 -21.61 11.43 26.03
N GLN A 54 -20.52 10.70 25.97
CA GLN A 54 -19.45 10.76 26.97
C GLN A 54 -18.45 11.84 26.61
N ILE A 55 -17.94 12.57 27.60
CA ILE A 55 -16.99 13.67 27.42
C ILE A 55 -15.73 13.35 28.19
N ILE A 56 -14.58 13.45 27.52
CA ILE A 56 -13.26 13.29 28.10
C ILE A 56 -12.52 14.61 27.93
N VAL A 57 -12.11 15.25 29.01
CA VAL A 57 -11.42 16.55 28.98
C VAL A 57 -10.02 16.41 29.56
N VAL A 58 -9.02 16.84 28.81
CA VAL A 58 -7.63 17.00 29.25
C VAL A 58 -7.25 18.46 29.12
N GLU A 59 -7.22 19.17 30.25
CA GLU A 59 -6.84 20.57 30.31
C GLU A 59 -5.33 20.74 30.09
N ASN A 60 -4.94 21.62 29.18
CA ASN A 60 -3.55 21.97 28.92
C ASN A 60 -3.42 23.43 28.47
N HIS A 61 -3.06 24.29 29.40
CA HIS A 61 -2.99 25.75 29.18
C HIS A 61 -1.61 26.25 28.72
N LYS A 62 -0.72 25.35 28.24
CA LYS A 62 0.63 25.74 27.77
C LYS A 62 0.59 26.53 26.47
N LEU A 63 -0.36 26.24 25.60
CA LEU A 63 -0.57 26.93 24.33
C LEU A 63 -2.05 27.26 24.17
N PRO A 64 -2.42 28.41 23.57
CA PRO A 64 -3.82 28.81 23.37
C PRO A 64 -4.47 28.03 22.19
N ARG A 65 -4.45 26.71 22.29
CA ARG A 65 -5.01 25.78 21.29
C ARG A 65 -5.91 24.76 21.96
N VAL A 66 -6.97 24.36 21.23
CA VAL A 66 -7.88 23.31 21.64
C VAL A 66 -8.17 22.37 20.48
N SER A 67 -8.27 21.09 20.77
CA SER A 67 -8.69 20.05 19.85
C SER A 67 -9.94 19.37 20.35
N PHE A 68 -10.87 19.10 19.44
CA PHE A 68 -12.10 18.37 19.66
C PHE A 68 -12.11 17.15 18.77
N GLN A 69 -12.36 15.97 19.34
CA GLN A 69 -12.53 14.75 18.59
C GLN A 69 -13.84 14.07 19.02
N LEU A 70 -14.81 14.06 18.14
CA LEU A 70 -15.99 13.22 18.28
C LEU A 70 -15.65 11.84 17.73
N PHE A 71 -15.38 10.89 18.61
CA PHE A 71 -15.14 9.49 18.26
C PHE A 71 -16.44 8.70 18.40
N VAL A 72 -16.84 8.02 17.33
CA VAL A 72 -17.99 7.12 17.31
C VAL A 72 -17.47 5.69 17.35
N ASP A 73 -17.80 4.96 18.40
CA ASP A 73 -17.45 3.54 18.56
C ASP A 73 -18.40 2.68 17.71
N VAL A 74 -18.09 2.58 16.42
CA VAL A 74 -18.88 1.80 15.46
C VAL A 74 -18.65 0.32 15.73
N PRO A 75 -19.70 -0.45 16.07
CA PRO A 75 -19.56 -1.88 16.29
C PRO A 75 -19.10 -2.60 15.05
N LEU A 76 -18.37 -3.70 15.26
CA LEU A 76 -17.94 -4.56 14.16
C LEU A 76 -19.13 -5.07 13.36
N HIS A 77 -19.10 -4.89 12.04
CA HIS A 77 -20.17 -5.28 11.10
C HIS A 77 -19.58 -5.59 9.74
N LEU A 78 -20.26 -6.44 8.96
CA LEU A 78 -19.92 -6.68 7.55
C LEU A 78 -20.56 -5.58 6.68
N GLU A 79 -19.76 -5.04 5.77
CA GLU A 79 -20.21 -4.10 4.73
C GLU A 79 -20.67 -4.83 3.45
N ASN A 80 -20.33 -6.13 3.29
CA ASN A 80 -20.73 -7.05 2.22
C ASN A 80 -20.39 -6.53 0.81
N ASP A 81 -21.41 -6.48 -0.07
CA ASP A 81 -21.27 -5.98 -1.45
C ASP A 81 -20.94 -4.48 -1.55
N LYS A 82 -20.89 -3.78 -0.41
CA LYS A 82 -20.52 -2.36 -0.27
C LYS A 82 -19.29 -2.17 0.60
N ALA A 83 -18.40 -3.18 0.66
CA ALA A 83 -17.14 -3.08 1.39
C ALA A 83 -16.37 -1.81 0.99
N GLY A 84 -15.98 -1.00 2.00
CA GLY A 84 -15.41 0.34 1.84
C GLY A 84 -16.39 1.49 2.07
N ILE A 85 -17.67 1.21 2.41
CA ILE A 85 -18.66 2.28 2.63
C ILE A 85 -18.25 3.25 3.73
N SER A 86 -17.67 2.77 4.82
CA SER A 86 -17.15 3.61 5.90
C SER A 86 -16.10 4.62 5.41
N SER A 87 -15.25 4.19 4.47
CA SER A 87 -14.21 5.02 3.84
C SER A 87 -14.77 6.06 2.87
N ILE A 88 -15.98 5.84 2.32
CA ILE A 88 -16.67 6.79 1.44
C ILE A 88 -17.57 7.71 2.26
N ALA A 89 -18.38 7.16 3.16
CA ALA A 89 -19.33 7.95 3.96
C ALA A 89 -18.62 8.95 4.89
N GLY A 90 -17.47 8.56 5.46
CA GLY A 90 -16.71 9.40 6.38
C GLY A 90 -16.25 10.73 5.77
N PRO A 91 -15.40 10.75 4.76
CA PRO A 91 -14.95 11.99 4.10
C PRO A 91 -16.13 12.80 3.52
N LEU A 92 -17.18 12.14 3.08
CA LEU A 92 -18.34 12.80 2.49
C LEU A 92 -19.18 13.58 3.52
N LEU A 93 -19.04 13.32 4.82
CA LEU A 93 -19.69 14.09 5.88
C LEU A 93 -19.39 15.59 5.79
N SER A 94 -18.13 15.97 5.54
CA SER A 94 -17.68 17.37 5.44
C SER A 94 -17.75 17.93 4.02
N ALA A 95 -18.28 17.16 3.07
CA ALA A 95 -18.41 17.61 1.68
C ALA A 95 -19.52 18.65 1.45
N GLY A 96 -20.30 18.97 2.48
CA GLY A 96 -21.34 19.98 2.50
C GLY A 96 -22.42 19.69 3.54
N THR A 97 -23.13 20.74 3.97
CA THR A 97 -24.28 20.66 4.85
C THR A 97 -25.53 21.27 4.16
N SER A 98 -26.67 21.26 4.81
CA SER A 98 -27.85 21.96 4.32
C SER A 98 -27.66 23.47 4.26
N SER A 99 -26.71 24.04 5.02
CA SER A 99 -26.46 25.47 5.15
C SER A 99 -25.18 25.95 4.44
N LYS A 100 -24.21 25.05 4.20
CA LYS A 100 -22.89 25.40 3.68
C LYS A 100 -22.43 24.41 2.60
N SER A 101 -21.90 24.93 1.50
CA SER A 101 -21.16 24.11 0.52
C SER A 101 -19.81 23.66 1.08
N LYS A 102 -19.18 22.66 0.43
CA LYS A 102 -17.81 22.25 0.77
C LYS A 102 -16.83 23.44 0.76
N ALA A 103 -16.86 24.27 -0.28
CA ALA A 103 -16.01 25.43 -0.39
C ALA A 103 -16.17 26.41 0.79
N GLN A 104 -17.42 26.65 1.24
CA GLN A 104 -17.68 27.51 2.39
C GLN A 104 -17.22 26.90 3.72
N ILE A 105 -17.28 25.56 3.86
CA ILE A 105 -16.69 24.86 5.03
C ILE A 105 -15.17 25.02 5.01
N ASP A 106 -14.53 24.71 3.88
CA ASP A 106 -13.09 24.81 3.72
C ASP A 106 -12.59 26.25 3.98
N GLU A 107 -13.25 27.26 3.39
CA GLU A 107 -12.96 28.69 3.63
C GLU A 107 -13.09 29.09 5.10
N SER A 108 -14.13 28.58 5.78
CA SER A 108 -14.35 28.86 7.21
C SER A 108 -13.24 28.27 8.09
N VAL A 109 -12.74 27.09 7.72
CA VAL A 109 -11.62 26.40 8.42
C VAL A 109 -10.31 27.13 8.15
N ASP A 110 -10.01 27.44 6.89
CA ASP A 110 -8.77 28.09 6.46
C ASP A 110 -8.65 29.50 7.02
N PHE A 111 -9.75 30.29 7.02
CA PHE A 111 -9.78 31.64 7.52
C PHE A 111 -9.33 31.79 8.98
N ILE A 112 -9.61 30.79 9.82
CA ILE A 112 -9.22 30.80 11.23
C ILE A 112 -7.95 29.97 11.51
N GLY A 113 -7.31 29.41 10.46
CA GLY A 113 -6.14 28.54 10.60
C GLY A 113 -6.43 27.27 11.41
N ALA A 114 -7.64 26.73 11.27
CA ALA A 114 -8.06 25.50 11.92
C ALA A 114 -7.78 24.27 11.06
N SER A 115 -7.99 23.09 11.63
CA SER A 115 -8.13 21.84 10.88
C SER A 115 -9.46 21.18 11.21
N LEU A 116 -10.09 20.56 10.20
CA LEU A 116 -11.30 19.79 10.36
C LEU A 116 -11.22 18.56 9.46
N ASN A 117 -11.44 17.36 10.03
CA ASN A 117 -11.39 16.10 9.32
C ASN A 117 -12.57 15.22 9.72
N THR A 118 -13.10 14.47 8.76
CA THR A 118 -14.18 13.51 8.99
C THR A 118 -13.77 12.11 8.53
N SER A 119 -14.29 11.11 9.21
CA SER A 119 -14.03 9.70 8.93
C SER A 119 -15.29 8.86 9.19
N GLY A 120 -15.28 7.59 8.81
CA GLY A 120 -16.39 6.67 9.09
C GLY A 120 -16.66 6.45 10.58
N ASN A 121 -15.78 6.87 11.47
CA ASN A 121 -15.93 6.75 12.91
C ASN A 121 -15.80 8.09 13.67
N GLY A 122 -15.98 9.23 13.01
CA GLY A 122 -16.02 10.48 13.75
C GLY A 122 -15.64 11.75 12.99
N ILE A 123 -15.55 12.82 13.76
CA ILE A 123 -15.21 14.18 13.31
C ILE A 123 -14.14 14.72 14.25
N SER A 124 -13.08 15.27 13.73
CA SER A 124 -12.04 15.93 14.53
C SER A 124 -11.77 17.34 14.01
N ALA A 125 -11.54 18.27 14.94
CA ALA A 125 -11.15 19.62 14.60
C ALA A 125 -10.16 20.18 15.64
N SER A 126 -9.27 21.08 15.21
CA SER A 126 -8.39 21.81 16.10
C SER A 126 -8.26 23.26 15.65
N SER A 127 -8.15 24.17 16.64
CA SER A 127 -7.99 25.60 16.36
C SER A 127 -7.28 26.31 17.53
N LEU A 128 -7.04 27.61 17.37
CA LEU A 128 -6.80 28.47 18.53
C LEU A 128 -8.04 28.50 19.43
N THR A 129 -7.84 28.58 20.75
CA THR A 129 -8.92 28.58 21.76
C THR A 129 -10.03 29.62 21.48
N LYS A 130 -9.64 30.84 21.01
CA LYS A 130 -10.59 31.89 20.62
C LYS A 130 -11.56 31.50 19.49
N HIS A 131 -11.26 30.47 18.73
CA HIS A 131 -12.09 29.95 17.63
C HIS A 131 -12.80 28.63 17.96
N ALA A 132 -12.79 28.20 19.21
CA ALA A 132 -13.39 26.96 19.67
C ALA A 132 -14.89 26.84 19.29
N ASP A 133 -15.64 27.92 19.44
CA ASP A 133 -17.06 27.93 19.08
C ASP A 133 -17.29 27.76 17.59
N VAL A 134 -16.45 28.34 16.74
CA VAL A 134 -16.55 28.23 15.27
C VAL A 134 -16.36 26.78 14.82
N VAL A 135 -15.32 26.09 15.33
CA VAL A 135 -15.07 24.69 14.96
C VAL A 135 -16.15 23.74 15.50
N LEU A 136 -16.67 24.01 16.71
CA LEU A 136 -17.76 23.22 17.28
C LEU A 136 -19.09 23.41 16.54
N GLU A 137 -19.37 24.63 16.08
CA GLU A 137 -20.51 24.92 15.19
C GLU A 137 -20.41 24.13 13.90
N LEU A 138 -19.23 24.15 13.24
CA LEU A 138 -18.98 23.36 12.03
C LEU A 138 -19.12 21.87 12.28
N MET A 139 -18.52 21.33 13.36
CA MET A 139 -18.65 19.92 13.72
C MET A 139 -20.10 19.50 13.96
N SER A 140 -20.88 20.33 14.64
CA SER A 140 -22.30 20.06 14.92
C SER A 140 -23.16 20.17 13.64
N ASP A 141 -22.91 21.16 12.79
CA ASP A 141 -23.60 21.30 11.50
C ASP A 141 -23.33 20.10 10.58
N ILE A 142 -22.05 19.67 10.49
CA ILE A 142 -21.67 18.45 9.75
C ILE A 142 -22.35 17.21 10.34
N LEU A 143 -22.37 17.06 11.65
CA LEU A 143 -22.99 15.93 12.31
C LEU A 143 -24.50 15.83 12.04
N PHE A 144 -25.20 16.96 12.13
CA PHE A 144 -26.68 16.98 12.04
C PHE A 144 -27.19 17.16 10.62
N ASN A 145 -26.51 17.93 9.82
CA ASN A 145 -27.03 18.49 8.57
C ASN A 145 -26.19 18.12 7.32
N ALA A 146 -25.29 17.11 7.40
CA ALA A 146 -24.53 16.67 6.22
C ALA A 146 -25.46 16.39 5.03
N SER A 147 -25.18 16.99 3.87
CA SER A 147 -26.02 16.94 2.68
C SER A 147 -25.65 15.82 1.71
N PHE A 148 -24.41 15.34 1.75
CA PHE A 148 -23.86 14.32 0.86
C PHE A 148 -24.03 14.67 -0.62
N PRO A 149 -23.38 15.74 -1.12
CA PRO A 149 -23.58 16.20 -2.50
C PRO A 149 -23.15 15.14 -3.50
N LYS A 150 -23.96 14.92 -4.53
CA LYS A 150 -23.71 13.90 -5.57
C LYS A 150 -22.39 14.13 -6.31
N GLU A 151 -22.06 15.39 -6.60
CA GLU A 151 -20.82 15.75 -7.30
C GLU A 151 -19.57 15.36 -6.49
N GLU A 152 -19.54 15.67 -5.19
CA GLU A 152 -18.43 15.31 -4.31
C GLU A 152 -18.37 13.80 -4.08
N PHE A 153 -19.51 13.13 -4.03
CA PHE A 153 -19.58 11.67 -4.01
C PHE A 153 -18.93 11.07 -5.25
N ASP A 154 -19.31 11.51 -6.46
CA ASP A 154 -18.77 10.99 -7.71
C ASP A 154 -17.27 11.22 -7.85
N LYS A 155 -16.78 12.37 -7.36
CA LYS A 155 -15.35 12.69 -7.30
C LYS A 155 -14.61 11.75 -6.35
N LEU A 156 -15.18 11.50 -5.15
CA LEU A 156 -14.58 10.60 -4.16
C LEU A 156 -14.54 9.15 -4.67
N ILE A 157 -15.60 8.66 -5.31
CA ILE A 157 -15.63 7.33 -5.94
C ILE A 157 -14.49 7.21 -6.97
N LYS A 158 -14.32 8.20 -7.86
CA LYS A 158 -13.23 8.17 -8.86
C LYS A 158 -11.85 8.16 -8.21
N GLN A 159 -11.65 8.97 -7.17
CA GLN A 159 -10.38 9.01 -6.42
C GLN A 159 -10.10 7.66 -5.74
N THR A 160 -11.11 7.05 -5.13
CA THR A 160 -10.99 5.76 -4.45
C THR A 160 -10.67 4.65 -5.46
N LEU A 161 -11.35 4.60 -6.61
CA LEU A 161 -11.06 3.62 -7.67
C LEU A 161 -9.63 3.79 -8.23
N SER A 162 -9.16 5.02 -8.41
CA SER A 162 -7.77 5.29 -8.79
C SER A 162 -6.78 4.83 -7.72
N GLY A 163 -7.09 5.06 -6.44
CA GLY A 163 -6.29 4.58 -5.31
C GLY A 163 -6.19 3.05 -5.27
N LEU A 164 -7.33 2.35 -5.43
CA LEU A 164 -7.37 0.89 -5.51
C LEU A 164 -6.54 0.34 -6.69
N SER A 165 -6.60 1.00 -7.84
CA SER A 165 -5.77 0.63 -8.99
C SER A 165 -4.28 0.75 -8.68
N SER A 166 -3.85 1.82 -8.02
CA SER A 166 -2.45 2.01 -7.62
C SER A 166 -2.00 1.00 -6.56
N GLN A 167 -2.88 0.62 -5.63
CA GLN A 167 -2.58 -0.40 -4.62
C GLN A 167 -2.30 -1.78 -5.21
N LYS A 168 -2.87 -2.11 -6.38
CA LYS A 168 -2.61 -3.38 -7.08
C LYS A 168 -1.17 -3.49 -7.60
N ASP A 169 -0.46 -2.38 -7.72
CA ASP A 169 0.94 -2.36 -8.14
C ASP A 169 1.92 -2.28 -6.96
N ASP A 170 1.43 -2.04 -5.73
CA ASP A 170 2.25 -1.97 -4.52
C ASP A 170 2.36 -3.34 -3.83
N PRO A 171 3.56 -3.97 -3.79
CA PRO A 171 3.74 -5.27 -3.15
C PRO A 171 3.40 -5.26 -1.65
N GLY A 172 3.60 -4.14 -0.96
CA GLY A 172 3.29 -3.99 0.45
C GLY A 172 1.79 -3.95 0.71
N ALA A 173 1.04 -3.19 -0.10
CA ALA A 173 -0.41 -3.14 -0.04
C ALA A 173 -1.03 -4.52 -0.34
N ILE A 174 -0.56 -5.20 -1.39
CA ILE A 174 -0.98 -6.57 -1.75
C ILE A 174 -0.72 -7.54 -0.58
N SER A 175 0.49 -7.50 0.00
CA SER A 175 0.84 -8.37 1.14
C SER A 175 -0.03 -8.11 2.37
N SER A 176 -0.38 -6.84 2.64
CA SER A 176 -1.27 -6.46 3.74
C SER A 176 -2.68 -7.02 3.55
N GLU A 177 -3.23 -6.88 2.34
CA GLU A 177 -4.55 -7.39 1.98
C GLU A 177 -4.61 -8.92 2.10
N ILE A 178 -3.66 -9.63 1.49
CA ILE A 178 -3.53 -11.08 1.60
C ILE A 178 -3.44 -11.51 3.07
N SER A 179 -2.60 -10.84 3.85
CA SER A 179 -2.42 -11.16 5.28
C SER A 179 -3.69 -10.97 6.09
N SER A 180 -4.46 -9.91 5.84
CA SER A 180 -5.77 -9.69 6.47
C SER A 180 -6.77 -10.78 6.10
N ARG A 181 -6.85 -11.09 4.82
CA ARG A 181 -7.73 -12.15 4.30
C ARG A 181 -7.42 -13.52 4.89
N LEU A 182 -6.13 -13.87 5.00
CA LEU A 182 -5.69 -15.14 5.58
C LEU A 182 -6.00 -15.23 7.08
N ARG A 183 -5.78 -14.15 7.82
CA ARG A 183 -6.05 -14.11 9.27
C ARG A 183 -7.51 -14.27 9.61
N TYR A 184 -8.38 -13.56 8.90
CA TYR A 184 -9.75 -13.37 9.34
C TYR A 184 -10.78 -14.07 8.46
N GLY A 185 -10.41 -14.45 7.23
CA GLY A 185 -11.33 -15.05 6.27
C GLY A 185 -12.37 -14.06 5.74
N THR A 186 -13.20 -14.54 4.81
CA THR A 186 -14.20 -13.71 4.10
C THR A 186 -15.45 -13.38 4.90
N LYS A 187 -15.67 -14.11 6.01
CA LYS A 187 -16.91 -14.02 6.81
C LYS A 187 -16.73 -13.19 8.08
N HIS A 188 -15.55 -12.61 8.24
CA HIS A 188 -15.23 -11.73 9.36
C HIS A 188 -14.92 -10.32 8.84
N PRO A 189 -15.44 -9.24 9.46
CA PRO A 189 -15.26 -7.88 8.96
C PRO A 189 -13.79 -7.46 8.76
N TYR A 190 -12.88 -7.92 9.62
CA TYR A 190 -11.45 -7.63 9.47
C TYR A 190 -10.78 -8.30 8.27
N GLY A 191 -11.43 -9.30 7.66
CA GLY A 191 -10.96 -9.96 6.44
C GLY A 191 -11.80 -9.60 5.21
N GLU A 192 -12.70 -8.64 5.34
CA GLU A 192 -13.49 -8.12 4.23
C GLU A 192 -12.64 -7.20 3.36
N THR A 193 -12.70 -7.39 2.06
CA THR A 193 -11.86 -6.70 1.08
C THR A 193 -12.65 -5.65 0.34
N THR A 194 -12.12 -4.43 0.29
CA THR A 194 -12.64 -3.38 -0.58
C THR A 194 -12.20 -3.62 -2.02
N THR A 195 -13.16 -3.73 -2.94
CA THR A 195 -12.93 -3.96 -4.37
C THR A 195 -13.51 -2.82 -5.20
N GLU A 196 -13.11 -2.73 -6.47
CA GLU A 196 -13.73 -1.76 -7.38
C GLU A 196 -15.23 -1.99 -7.50
N GLN A 197 -15.67 -3.24 -7.52
CA GLN A 197 -17.10 -3.57 -7.59
C GLN A 197 -17.84 -3.13 -6.34
N SER A 198 -17.28 -3.39 -5.14
CA SER A 198 -17.92 -2.96 -3.89
C SER A 198 -18.05 -1.44 -3.79
N ILE A 199 -17.02 -0.70 -4.23
CA ILE A 199 -17.06 0.77 -4.29
C ILE A 199 -18.08 1.27 -5.30
N GLN A 200 -18.22 0.64 -6.46
CA GLN A 200 -19.22 1.00 -7.48
C GLN A 200 -20.65 0.70 -7.04
N ASN A 201 -20.86 -0.24 -6.14
CA ASN A 201 -22.17 -0.58 -5.59
C ASN A 201 -22.67 0.45 -4.55
N ILE A 202 -21.77 1.30 -4.02
CA ILE A 202 -22.14 2.30 -3.01
C ILE A 202 -22.92 3.44 -3.67
N THR A 203 -23.96 3.89 -2.97
CA THR A 203 -24.78 5.05 -3.37
C THR A 203 -24.72 6.15 -2.31
N VAL A 204 -25.12 7.36 -2.69
CA VAL A 204 -25.29 8.49 -1.74
C VAL A 204 -26.25 8.12 -0.61
N LEU A 205 -27.29 7.35 -0.91
CA LEU A 205 -28.26 6.92 0.11
C LEU A 205 -27.60 5.96 1.14
N ASP A 206 -26.72 5.10 0.69
CA ASP A 206 -25.97 4.21 1.59
C ASP A 206 -25.10 4.99 2.56
N CYS A 207 -24.41 6.04 2.08
CA CYS A 207 -23.61 6.91 2.94
C CYS A 207 -24.47 7.63 4.01
N LYS A 208 -25.66 8.09 3.64
CA LYS A 208 -26.63 8.68 4.60
C LYS A 208 -27.09 7.65 5.63
N ASN A 209 -27.46 6.45 5.16
CA ASN A 209 -27.89 5.35 6.02
C ASN A 209 -26.79 4.94 7.01
N TYR A 210 -25.53 4.85 6.54
CA TYR A 210 -24.37 4.55 7.38
C TYR A 210 -24.25 5.56 8.54
N LYS A 211 -24.25 6.86 8.22
CA LYS A 211 -24.23 7.92 9.24
C LYS A 211 -25.43 7.82 10.20
N ASP A 212 -26.63 7.63 9.65
CA ASP A 212 -27.86 7.59 10.45
C ASP A 212 -27.95 6.33 11.33
N GLU A 213 -27.34 5.21 10.94
CA GLU A 213 -27.30 3.99 11.72
C GLU A 213 -26.27 4.06 12.85
N TYR A 214 -25.04 4.46 12.54
CA TYR A 214 -23.91 4.31 13.47
C TYR A 214 -23.61 5.55 14.31
N PHE A 215 -23.90 6.77 13.84
CA PHE A 215 -23.61 8.00 14.58
C PHE A 215 -24.69 8.27 15.61
N LYS A 216 -24.51 7.74 16.81
CA LYS A 216 -25.42 7.89 17.95
C LYS A 216 -24.66 8.36 19.19
N PRO A 217 -25.24 9.25 20.03
CA PRO A 217 -24.53 9.76 21.19
C PRO A 217 -24.18 8.68 22.23
N GLY A 218 -24.98 7.61 22.29
CA GLY A 218 -24.80 6.54 23.29
C GLY A 218 -23.56 5.65 23.06
N ASN A 219 -23.00 5.61 21.85
CA ASN A 219 -21.75 4.95 21.51
C ASN A 219 -20.67 5.94 21.06
N SER A 220 -20.74 7.19 21.52
CA SER A 220 -19.80 8.23 21.11
C SER A 220 -19.12 8.90 22.28
N TYR A 221 -17.92 9.40 22.02
CA TYR A 221 -17.07 10.11 22.96
C TYR A 221 -16.64 11.44 22.36
N LEU A 222 -16.87 12.55 23.08
CA LEU A 222 -16.27 13.84 22.74
C LEU A 222 -14.99 14.01 23.54
N ILE A 223 -13.86 13.95 22.89
CA ILE A 223 -12.55 14.10 23.48
C ILE A 223 -12.12 15.55 23.26
N VAL A 224 -11.82 16.26 24.34
CA VAL A 224 -11.42 17.67 24.34
C VAL A 224 -10.04 17.80 24.98
N VAL A 225 -9.08 18.36 24.25
CA VAL A 225 -7.70 18.48 24.71
C VAL A 225 -7.20 19.89 24.41
N GLY A 226 -6.69 20.59 25.41
CA GLY A 226 -6.04 21.87 25.20
C GLY A 226 -6.42 22.95 26.22
N ASP A 227 -6.30 24.21 25.79
CA ASP A 227 -6.52 25.40 26.60
C ASP A 227 -8.03 25.70 26.76
N ILE A 228 -8.68 24.91 27.58
CA ILE A 228 -10.10 25.00 27.93
C ILE A 228 -10.31 24.37 29.31
N THR A 229 -11.18 24.94 30.12
CA THR A 229 -11.55 24.34 31.42
C THR A 229 -12.56 23.21 31.20
N ASN A 230 -12.59 22.27 32.16
CA ASN A 230 -13.60 21.20 32.15
C ASN A 230 -15.04 21.73 32.15
N ALA A 231 -15.32 22.76 32.92
CA ALA A 231 -16.64 23.36 32.96
C ALA A 231 -17.06 23.97 31.61
N ASP A 232 -16.15 24.69 30.95
CA ASP A 232 -16.42 25.29 29.66
C ASP A 232 -16.57 24.23 28.55
N ALA A 233 -15.72 23.19 28.59
CA ALA A 233 -15.83 22.05 27.67
C ALA A 233 -17.19 21.35 27.76
N ILE A 234 -17.71 21.11 28.98
CA ILE A 234 -19.03 20.51 29.20
C ILE A 234 -20.13 21.44 28.71
N ALA A 235 -20.07 22.75 29.05
CA ALA A 235 -21.06 23.73 28.58
C ALA A 235 -21.12 23.83 27.07
N LYS A 236 -19.96 23.81 26.38
CA LYS A 236 -19.88 23.79 24.93
C LYS A 236 -20.39 22.46 24.36
N ALA A 237 -20.05 21.32 24.95
CA ALA A 237 -20.58 20.03 24.53
C ALA A 237 -22.12 19.97 24.63
N GLU A 238 -22.72 20.49 25.72
CA GLU A 238 -24.18 20.56 25.85
C GLU A 238 -24.81 21.51 24.80
N LYS A 239 -24.19 22.67 24.58
CA LYS A 239 -24.67 23.66 23.59
C LYS A 239 -24.70 23.08 22.18
N TYR A 240 -23.63 22.40 21.74
CA TYR A 240 -23.47 21.98 20.34
C TYR A 240 -23.97 20.55 20.08
N PHE A 241 -23.97 19.66 21.07
CA PHE A 241 -24.30 18.24 20.90
C PHE A 241 -25.44 17.76 21.81
N GLY A 242 -25.93 18.57 22.74
CA GLY A 242 -27.02 18.22 23.66
C GLY A 242 -28.32 17.80 22.94
N ALA A 243 -28.61 18.43 21.81
CA ALA A 243 -29.80 18.12 20.98
C ALA A 243 -29.67 16.82 20.17
N TRP A 244 -28.50 16.15 20.21
CA TRP A 244 -28.28 14.91 19.43
C TRP A 244 -29.18 13.79 19.93
N LYS A 245 -30.05 13.28 19.03
CA LYS A 245 -31.11 12.33 19.36
C LYS A 245 -30.52 10.98 19.78
N LYS A 246 -31.00 10.45 20.90
CA LYS A 246 -30.64 9.10 21.38
C LYS A 246 -30.96 8.04 20.32
N GLY A 247 -30.17 6.99 20.30
CA GLY A 247 -30.37 5.83 19.44
C GLY A 247 -29.57 4.65 19.96
N LYS A 248 -29.88 3.46 19.46
CA LYS A 248 -29.14 2.23 19.76
C LYS A 248 -28.51 1.74 18.47
N VAL A 249 -27.27 1.33 18.54
CA VAL A 249 -26.56 0.63 17.47
C VAL A 249 -26.58 -0.85 17.80
N LYS A 250 -26.89 -1.70 16.82
CA LYS A 250 -26.90 -3.15 16.99
C LYS A 250 -25.48 -3.69 16.78
N ALA A 251 -24.93 -4.36 17.76
CA ALA A 251 -23.72 -5.14 17.60
C ALA A 251 -24.02 -6.47 16.92
N GLN A 252 -23.19 -6.87 15.97
CA GLN A 252 -23.21 -8.20 15.37
C GLN A 252 -22.18 -9.07 16.10
N LYS A 253 -22.38 -10.38 16.09
CA LYS A 253 -21.42 -11.35 16.61
C LYS A 253 -20.84 -12.14 15.46
N PHE A 254 -19.55 -12.29 15.48
CA PHE A 254 -18.80 -13.08 14.49
C PHE A 254 -18.11 -14.25 15.18
N VAL A 255 -17.83 -15.28 14.39
CA VAL A 255 -17.02 -16.41 14.87
C VAL A 255 -15.57 -15.97 14.84
N ASP A 256 -14.87 -16.17 15.94
CA ASP A 256 -13.44 -15.84 16.01
C ASP A 256 -12.65 -16.72 15.04
N PRO A 257 -11.83 -16.12 14.17
CA PRO A 257 -10.94 -16.87 13.30
C PRO A 257 -9.86 -17.58 14.14
N THR A 258 -9.43 -18.73 13.65
CA THR A 258 -8.42 -19.56 14.32
C THR A 258 -7.14 -19.61 13.47
N PRO A 259 -5.97 -19.79 14.10
CA PRO A 259 -4.74 -20.08 13.36
C PRO A 259 -4.91 -21.32 12.45
N PRO A 260 -4.11 -21.45 11.39
CA PRO A 260 -4.14 -22.66 10.56
C PRO A 260 -3.73 -23.87 11.38
N ALA A 261 -4.16 -25.07 10.96
CA ALA A 261 -3.81 -26.32 11.65
C ALA A 261 -2.30 -26.61 11.60
N ALA A 262 -1.64 -26.16 10.52
CA ALA A 262 -0.20 -26.23 10.29
C ALA A 262 0.23 -25.07 9.37
N ASN A 263 1.53 -24.91 9.13
CA ASN A 263 2.05 -23.87 8.25
C ASN A 263 1.48 -23.99 6.83
N GLN A 264 1.02 -22.87 6.29
CA GLN A 264 0.47 -22.77 4.95
C GLN A 264 1.14 -21.63 4.19
N VAL A 265 1.58 -21.91 2.95
CA VAL A 265 2.27 -20.96 2.09
C VAL A 265 1.33 -20.44 1.01
N TYR A 266 1.25 -19.11 0.92
CA TYR A 266 0.49 -18.36 -0.08
C TYR A 266 1.42 -17.44 -0.85
N PHE A 267 1.21 -17.36 -2.14
CA PHE A 267 2.11 -16.65 -3.05
C PHE A 267 1.34 -15.79 -4.05
N TYR A 268 1.70 -14.52 -4.11
CA TYR A 268 1.29 -13.64 -5.20
C TYR A 268 2.48 -13.40 -6.13
N ASP A 269 2.31 -13.78 -7.40
CA ASP A 269 3.36 -13.62 -8.41
C ASP A 269 3.36 -12.19 -8.97
N LYS A 270 4.41 -11.44 -8.64
CA LYS A 270 4.68 -10.11 -9.16
C LYS A 270 6.02 -10.15 -9.91
N ASN A 271 5.92 -10.40 -11.22
CA ASN A 271 7.08 -10.68 -12.08
C ASN A 271 8.12 -9.55 -12.14
N ASP A 272 7.71 -8.31 -11.89
CA ASP A 272 8.55 -7.12 -11.89
C ASP A 272 9.11 -6.76 -10.49
N ALA A 273 8.79 -7.55 -9.46
CA ALA A 273 9.27 -7.28 -8.12
C ALA A 273 10.77 -7.59 -7.98
N VAL A 274 11.53 -6.58 -7.55
CA VAL A 274 12.98 -6.72 -7.25
C VAL A 274 13.25 -7.25 -5.84
N GLN A 275 12.24 -7.19 -4.97
CA GLN A 275 12.24 -7.71 -3.60
C GLN A 275 10.97 -8.49 -3.34
N THR A 276 11.07 -9.47 -2.44
CA THR A 276 9.91 -10.18 -1.90
C THR A 276 9.43 -9.51 -0.62
N VAL A 277 8.16 -9.18 -0.55
CA VAL A 277 7.50 -8.86 0.72
C VAL A 277 7.08 -10.17 1.37
N LEU A 278 7.75 -10.53 2.46
CA LEU A 278 7.50 -11.73 3.24
C LEU A 278 6.71 -11.38 4.50
N SER A 279 5.59 -12.05 4.73
CA SER A 279 4.74 -11.89 5.91
C SER A 279 4.36 -13.22 6.53
N LEU A 280 4.51 -13.32 7.84
CA LEU A 280 4.12 -14.44 8.69
C LEU A 280 3.04 -13.95 9.64
N THR A 281 1.87 -14.57 9.67
CA THR A 281 0.77 -14.05 10.48
C THR A 281 -0.21 -15.13 10.92
N TYR A 282 -0.94 -14.86 11.99
CA TYR A 282 -2.09 -15.65 12.47
C TYR A 282 -2.94 -14.84 13.44
N PRO A 283 -4.24 -15.14 13.58
CA PRO A 283 -5.09 -14.56 14.61
C PRO A 283 -4.74 -15.11 15.98
N LEU A 284 -4.91 -14.31 17.03
CA LEU A 284 -4.71 -14.73 18.41
C LEU A 284 -5.69 -14.02 19.34
N ASN A 285 -6.03 -14.68 20.44
CA ASN A 285 -6.89 -14.10 21.45
C ASN A 285 -6.04 -13.36 22.49
N LEU A 286 -6.04 -12.03 22.38
CA LEU A 286 -5.40 -11.13 23.33
C LEU A 286 -6.20 -9.83 23.36
N GLU A 287 -7.02 -9.66 24.39
CA GLU A 287 -7.85 -8.47 24.58
C GLU A 287 -7.05 -7.31 25.19
N PRO A 288 -7.42 -6.04 24.91
CA PRO A 288 -6.90 -4.89 25.61
C PRO A 288 -7.14 -5.03 27.14
N GLY A 289 -6.10 -4.80 27.95
CA GLY A 289 -6.18 -4.94 29.41
C GLY A 289 -5.97 -6.35 29.95
N ALA A 290 -5.80 -7.37 29.12
CA ALA A 290 -5.42 -8.71 29.58
C ALA A 290 -4.15 -8.68 30.43
N ALA A 291 -4.06 -9.55 31.43
CA ALA A 291 -2.92 -9.60 32.35
C ALA A 291 -1.57 -9.82 31.63
N ASP A 292 -1.61 -10.49 30.50
CA ASP A 292 -0.44 -10.83 29.70
C ASP A 292 0.15 -9.65 28.91
N ILE A 293 -0.62 -8.57 28.67
CA ILE A 293 -0.26 -7.47 27.75
C ILE A 293 1.16 -6.94 28.01
N THR A 294 1.50 -6.64 29.26
CA THR A 294 2.80 -6.04 29.59
C THR A 294 3.94 -7.02 29.30
N ALA A 295 3.80 -8.28 29.68
CA ALA A 295 4.82 -9.31 29.44
C ALA A 295 4.93 -9.68 27.94
N VAL A 296 3.80 -9.73 27.21
CA VAL A 296 3.77 -9.88 25.75
C VAL A 296 4.49 -8.73 25.04
N THR A 297 4.29 -7.51 25.51
CA THR A 297 4.97 -6.33 24.95
C THR A 297 6.49 -6.42 25.13
N VAL A 298 6.97 -6.83 26.31
CA VAL A 298 8.40 -7.04 26.56
C VAL A 298 8.94 -8.20 25.68
N MET A 299 8.23 -9.31 25.63
CA MET A 299 8.59 -10.45 24.79
C MET A 299 8.72 -10.05 23.32
N ASN A 300 7.73 -9.35 22.79
CA ASN A 300 7.78 -8.91 21.39
C ASN A 300 8.90 -7.89 21.14
N GLN A 301 9.21 -7.01 22.12
CA GLN A 301 10.31 -6.06 22.01
C GLN A 301 11.66 -6.79 21.87
N ILE A 302 11.87 -7.88 22.61
CA ILE A 302 13.07 -8.73 22.48
C ILE A 302 13.06 -9.47 21.15
N PHE A 303 11.93 -10.00 20.72
CA PHE A 303 11.81 -10.84 19.54
C PHE A 303 11.98 -10.06 18.23
N GLY A 304 11.15 -9.01 18.02
CA GLY A 304 11.14 -8.27 16.75
C GLY A 304 10.60 -6.83 16.86
N GLY A 305 10.51 -6.26 18.07
CA GLY A 305 9.86 -4.97 18.29
C GLY A 305 10.70 -3.73 17.99
N GLY A 306 11.96 -3.87 17.60
CA GLY A 306 12.86 -2.76 17.33
C GLY A 306 14.21 -3.19 16.75
N SER A 307 15.11 -2.23 16.55
CA SER A 307 16.45 -2.48 15.99
C SER A 307 17.38 -3.26 16.93
N SER A 308 17.06 -3.34 18.20
CA SER A 308 17.81 -4.15 19.19
C SER A 308 17.33 -5.60 19.29
N SER A 309 16.26 -5.96 18.56
CA SER A 309 15.58 -7.26 18.64
C SER A 309 16.36 -8.38 17.94
N ARG A 310 16.03 -9.63 18.27
CA ARG A 310 16.64 -10.83 17.67
C ARG A 310 16.46 -10.91 16.16
N LEU A 311 15.21 -10.67 15.67
CA LEU A 311 14.94 -10.68 14.23
C LEU A 311 15.79 -9.66 13.47
N PHE A 312 15.89 -8.44 14.01
CA PHE A 312 16.66 -7.40 13.36
C PHE A 312 18.16 -7.74 13.34
N LYS A 313 18.74 -8.16 14.47
CA LYS A 313 20.15 -8.55 14.56
C LYS A 313 20.48 -9.69 13.62
N ASN A 314 19.71 -10.78 13.65
CA ASN A 314 19.96 -11.95 12.81
C ASN A 314 19.78 -11.61 11.32
N ILE A 315 18.57 -11.21 10.91
CA ILE A 315 18.22 -11.16 9.48
C ILE A 315 18.81 -9.92 8.78
N ARG A 316 18.95 -8.79 9.50
CA ARG A 316 19.52 -7.56 8.94
C ARG A 316 21.03 -7.45 9.19
N GLU A 317 21.50 -7.58 10.46
CA GLU A 317 22.90 -7.27 10.78
C GLU A 317 23.81 -8.43 10.43
N ASP A 318 23.49 -9.67 10.86
CA ASP A 318 24.35 -10.83 10.64
C ASP A 318 24.24 -11.39 9.21
N LYS A 319 23.03 -11.47 8.65
CA LYS A 319 22.78 -12.08 7.32
C LYS A 319 22.70 -11.07 6.18
N GLY A 320 22.37 -9.81 6.44
CA GLY A 320 22.25 -8.79 5.41
C GLY A 320 21.14 -9.07 4.37
N TYR A 321 20.09 -9.79 4.73
CA TYR A 321 19.02 -10.17 3.81
C TYR A 321 18.01 -9.05 3.54
N THR A 322 17.90 -8.11 4.46
CA THR A 322 16.91 -7.02 4.47
C THR A 322 17.46 -5.74 5.07
N TYR A 323 16.74 -4.62 4.90
CA TYR A 323 16.97 -3.39 5.68
C TYR A 323 16.33 -3.41 7.07
N GLY A 324 15.45 -4.37 7.35
CA GLY A 324 14.84 -4.57 8.67
C GLY A 324 13.86 -5.73 8.68
N ALA A 325 13.89 -6.51 9.78
CA ALA A 325 12.98 -7.59 10.06
C ALA A 325 12.33 -7.35 11.42
N TYR A 326 11.00 -7.37 11.46
CA TYR A 326 10.23 -6.97 12.63
C TYR A 326 9.10 -7.93 12.94
N SER A 327 8.59 -7.84 14.17
CA SER A 327 7.35 -8.50 14.58
C SER A 327 6.44 -7.57 15.37
N GLY A 328 5.17 -7.92 15.41
CA GLY A 328 4.15 -7.23 16.19
C GLY A 328 3.10 -8.19 16.74
N ILE A 329 2.61 -7.91 17.93
CA ILE A 329 1.43 -8.54 18.51
C ILE A 329 0.43 -7.43 18.80
N SER A 330 -0.73 -7.50 18.16
CA SER A 330 -1.77 -6.49 18.24
C SER A 330 -2.95 -7.01 19.06
N PRO A 331 -3.14 -6.54 20.29
CA PRO A 331 -4.35 -6.84 21.06
C PRO A 331 -5.57 -6.18 20.40
N ASN A 332 -6.71 -6.85 20.48
CA ASN A 332 -7.97 -6.30 19.99
C ASN A 332 -9.14 -6.85 20.81
N GLU A 333 -10.21 -6.05 20.97
CA GLU A 333 -11.39 -6.42 21.75
C GLU A 333 -12.20 -7.58 21.15
N ASN A 334 -12.06 -7.82 19.83
CA ASN A 334 -12.69 -8.94 19.15
C ASN A 334 -11.69 -10.07 18.95
N ILE A 335 -10.69 -9.84 18.10
CA ILE A 335 -9.62 -10.81 17.81
C ILE A 335 -8.32 -10.07 17.43
N GLY A 336 -7.27 -10.32 18.19
CA GLY A 336 -5.94 -9.80 17.92
C GLY A 336 -5.18 -10.64 16.88
N PHE A 337 -3.93 -10.26 16.62
CA PHE A 337 -3.08 -10.99 15.70
C PHE A 337 -1.59 -10.86 16.02
N PHE A 338 -0.87 -11.86 15.57
CA PHE A 338 0.59 -11.83 15.43
C PHE A 338 0.96 -11.52 13.98
N THR A 339 2.04 -10.77 13.80
CA THR A 339 2.69 -10.58 12.50
C THR A 339 4.20 -10.55 12.66
N ALA A 340 4.93 -11.07 11.67
CA ALA A 340 6.35 -10.86 11.50
C ALA A 340 6.66 -10.78 10.01
N GLY A 341 7.69 -10.03 9.62
CA GLY A 341 7.99 -9.92 8.19
C GLY A 341 9.14 -8.98 7.86
N ALA A 342 9.50 -8.99 6.59
CA ALA A 342 10.57 -8.17 6.01
C ALA A 342 10.40 -8.05 4.49
N ASN A 343 10.99 -6.99 3.92
CA ASN A 343 11.24 -6.90 2.48
C ASN A 343 12.65 -7.45 2.22
N VAL A 344 12.76 -8.56 1.53
CA VAL A 344 14.02 -9.27 1.31
C VAL A 344 14.36 -9.36 -0.17
N ARG A 345 15.64 -9.47 -0.51
CA ARG A 345 16.04 -9.76 -1.89
C ARG A 345 15.45 -11.11 -2.32
N ASN A 346 14.95 -11.23 -3.56
CA ASN A 346 14.29 -12.44 -4.06
C ASN A 346 15.13 -13.71 -3.81
N LEU A 347 16.43 -13.68 -4.12
CA LEU A 347 17.32 -14.84 -4.02
C LEU A 347 17.50 -15.41 -2.60
N VAL A 348 17.19 -14.63 -1.55
CA VAL A 348 17.37 -15.02 -0.14
C VAL A 348 16.05 -15.17 0.60
N THR A 349 14.92 -15.18 -0.10
CA THR A 349 13.57 -15.23 0.50
C THR A 349 13.39 -16.49 1.36
N ASP A 350 13.77 -17.66 0.86
CA ASP A 350 13.66 -18.92 1.58
C ASP A 350 14.62 -19.01 2.78
N SER A 351 15.81 -18.42 2.63
CA SER A 351 16.79 -18.30 3.73
C SER A 351 16.28 -17.37 4.82
N ALA A 352 15.72 -16.21 4.46
CA ALA A 352 15.12 -15.29 5.42
C ALA A 352 13.95 -15.93 6.16
N LEU A 353 13.07 -16.66 5.46
CA LEU A 353 11.96 -17.38 6.08
C LEU A 353 12.47 -18.46 7.06
N THR A 354 13.57 -19.15 6.72
CA THR A 354 14.22 -20.08 7.64
C THR A 354 14.63 -19.37 8.93
N GLU A 355 15.28 -18.22 8.82
CA GLU A 355 15.73 -17.46 9.99
C GLU A 355 14.56 -16.93 10.83
N PHE A 356 13.45 -16.51 10.22
CA PHE A 356 12.23 -16.16 10.97
C PHE A 356 11.76 -17.34 11.83
N ILE A 357 11.66 -18.55 11.26
CA ILE A 357 11.21 -19.75 11.98
C ILE A 357 12.21 -20.16 13.07
N VAL A 358 13.53 -20.05 12.78
CA VAL A 358 14.59 -20.30 13.76
C VAL A 358 14.45 -19.36 14.96
N GLU A 359 14.28 -18.05 14.73
CA GLU A 359 14.12 -17.10 15.82
C GLU A 359 12.81 -17.28 16.57
N MET A 360 11.70 -17.64 15.90
CA MET A 360 10.45 -18.01 16.56
C MET A 360 10.62 -19.22 17.50
N LYS A 361 11.40 -20.21 17.12
CA LYS A 361 11.76 -21.34 17.98
C LYS A 361 12.71 -20.91 19.10
N SER A 362 13.72 -20.12 18.78
CA SER A 362 14.72 -19.64 19.71
C SER A 362 14.10 -18.82 20.89
N ILE A 363 13.16 -17.93 20.62
CA ILE A 363 12.49 -17.15 21.70
C ILE A 363 11.65 -18.05 22.61
N ARG A 364 11.11 -19.16 22.12
CA ARG A 364 10.32 -20.13 22.89
C ARG A 364 11.16 -21.08 23.73
N GLU A 365 12.27 -21.56 23.17
CA GLU A 365 13.06 -22.66 23.72
C GLU A 365 14.34 -22.17 24.40
N GLY A 366 14.91 -21.11 23.86
CA GLY A 366 16.16 -20.55 24.32
C GLY A 366 16.06 -19.75 25.62
N THR A 367 17.18 -19.19 26.05
CA THR A 367 17.30 -18.34 27.22
C THR A 367 17.18 -16.88 26.81
N VAL A 368 16.42 -16.10 27.57
CA VAL A 368 16.40 -14.65 27.49
C VAL A 368 17.49 -14.13 28.41
N THR A 369 18.46 -13.38 27.88
CA THR A 369 19.56 -12.87 28.68
C THR A 369 19.11 -11.65 29.51
N VAL A 370 19.87 -11.34 30.55
CA VAL A 370 19.59 -10.15 31.40
C VAL A 370 19.76 -8.88 30.56
N GLU A 371 20.71 -8.86 29.64
CA GLU A 371 20.99 -7.74 28.75
C GLU A 371 19.82 -7.48 27.78
N GLU A 372 19.29 -8.52 27.13
CA GLU A 372 18.11 -8.42 26.26
C GLU A 372 16.88 -7.89 27.01
N LEU A 373 16.62 -8.45 28.20
CA LEU A 373 15.49 -8.06 29.02
C LEU A 373 15.59 -6.60 29.48
N ASN A 374 16.77 -6.19 29.95
CA ASN A 374 17.00 -4.81 30.43
C ASN A 374 16.94 -3.80 29.25
N ALA A 375 17.53 -4.12 28.11
CA ALA A 375 17.47 -3.28 26.92
C ALA A 375 16.01 -3.07 26.45
N ALA A 376 15.23 -4.15 26.36
CA ALA A 376 13.82 -4.08 25.97
C ALA A 376 12.99 -3.23 26.94
N LYS A 377 13.17 -3.42 28.25
CA LYS A 377 12.49 -2.61 29.29
C LYS A 377 12.86 -1.14 29.19
N ALA A 378 14.17 -0.83 29.05
CA ALA A 378 14.65 0.54 28.96
C ALA A 378 14.08 1.26 27.72
N GLU A 379 14.01 0.58 26.57
CA GLU A 379 13.43 1.14 25.35
C GLU A 379 11.92 1.42 25.50
N LEU A 380 11.18 0.45 26.06
CA LEU A 380 9.73 0.60 26.32
C LEU A 380 9.44 1.71 27.33
N LEU A 381 10.24 1.81 28.40
CA LEU A 381 10.15 2.88 29.40
C LEU A 381 10.38 4.25 28.74
N GLY A 382 11.44 4.38 27.94
CA GLY A 382 11.76 5.62 27.25
C GLY A 382 10.68 6.02 26.24
N ARG A 383 10.11 5.04 25.52
CA ARG A 383 9.01 5.25 24.56
C ARG A 383 7.75 5.72 25.29
N PHE A 384 7.39 5.08 26.38
CA PHE A 384 6.24 5.46 27.18
C PHE A 384 6.40 6.87 27.76
N GLY A 385 7.57 7.18 28.36
CA GLY A 385 7.84 8.52 28.90
C GLY A 385 7.70 9.63 27.85
N ARG A 386 8.29 9.44 26.68
CA ARG A 386 8.15 10.41 25.56
C ARG A 386 6.70 10.56 25.07
N SER A 387 5.92 9.49 25.09
CA SER A 387 4.51 9.56 24.66
C SER A 387 3.65 10.48 25.52
N LEU A 388 3.99 10.62 26.81
CA LEU A 388 3.26 11.48 27.78
C LEU A 388 3.49 12.98 27.57
N GLU A 389 4.48 13.37 26.75
CA GLU A 389 4.68 14.77 26.36
C GLU A 389 3.51 15.29 25.50
N GLN A 390 2.76 14.38 24.88
CA GLN A 390 1.59 14.70 24.08
C GLN A 390 0.30 14.60 24.90
N PRO A 391 -0.44 15.69 25.14
CA PRO A 391 -1.69 15.66 25.89
C PRO A 391 -2.75 14.73 25.28
N SER A 392 -2.72 14.53 23.96
CA SER A 392 -3.59 13.57 23.26
C SER A 392 -3.37 12.12 23.69
N THR A 393 -2.17 11.76 24.13
CA THR A 393 -1.89 10.42 24.71
C THR A 393 -2.69 10.19 25.98
N ILE A 394 -2.77 11.21 26.85
CA ILE A 394 -3.55 11.15 28.10
C ILE A 394 -5.04 10.96 27.78
N ALA A 395 -5.54 11.69 26.78
CA ALA A 395 -6.93 11.55 26.33
C ALA A 395 -7.19 10.15 25.73
N GLY A 396 -6.25 9.60 24.98
CA GLY A 396 -6.30 8.23 24.48
C GLY A 396 -6.33 7.19 25.60
N PHE A 397 -5.54 7.39 26.67
CA PHE A 397 -5.59 6.53 27.85
C PHE A 397 -6.94 6.58 28.55
N ALA A 398 -7.50 7.79 28.73
CA ALA A 398 -8.82 7.95 29.30
C ALA A 398 -9.92 7.27 28.46
N LEU A 399 -9.86 7.44 27.13
CA LEU A 399 -10.76 6.75 26.20
C LEU A 399 -10.66 5.23 26.35
N ASN A 400 -9.44 4.67 26.38
CA ASN A 400 -9.22 3.24 26.51
C ASN A 400 -9.72 2.70 27.87
N ILE A 401 -9.51 3.45 28.96
CA ILE A 401 -10.03 3.08 30.29
C ILE A 401 -11.55 2.94 30.24
N VAL A 402 -12.25 3.91 29.64
CA VAL A 402 -13.71 3.89 29.56
C VAL A 402 -14.20 2.82 28.59
N ARG A 403 -13.63 2.78 27.38
CA ARG A 403 -14.04 1.89 26.29
C ARG A 403 -13.82 0.41 26.63
N TYR A 404 -12.63 0.09 27.15
CA TYR A 404 -12.25 -1.29 27.47
C TYR A 404 -12.50 -1.64 28.94
N LYS A 405 -13.09 -0.75 29.73
CA LYS A 405 -13.39 -0.93 31.15
C LYS A 405 -12.16 -1.32 31.96
N LEU A 406 -11.02 -0.68 31.67
CA LEU A 406 -9.79 -0.93 32.38
C LEU A 406 -9.83 -0.32 33.82
N PRO A 407 -9.00 -0.83 34.74
CA PRO A 407 -8.81 -0.16 36.05
C PRO A 407 -8.40 1.30 35.86
N ALA A 408 -8.90 2.17 36.73
CA ALA A 408 -8.62 3.61 36.63
C ALA A 408 -7.13 3.95 36.70
N ASP A 409 -6.34 3.11 37.39
CA ASP A 409 -4.90 3.25 37.56
C ASP A 409 -4.07 2.44 36.54
N TYR A 410 -4.72 1.89 35.50
CA TYR A 410 -4.10 0.98 34.53
C TYR A 410 -2.81 1.56 33.91
N TYR A 411 -2.83 2.79 33.47
CA TYR A 411 -1.64 3.44 32.91
C TYR A 411 -0.69 3.98 33.97
N ASN A 412 -1.18 4.38 35.17
CA ASN A 412 -0.34 4.84 36.27
C ASN A 412 0.57 3.73 36.79
N THR A 413 0.09 2.49 36.78
CA THR A 413 0.82 1.29 37.22
C THR A 413 1.61 0.61 36.11
N TYR A 414 1.57 1.14 34.85
CA TYR A 414 2.21 0.52 33.71
C TYR A 414 3.71 0.32 33.90
N LEU A 415 4.43 1.33 34.35
CA LEU A 415 5.89 1.24 34.56
C LEU A 415 6.27 0.25 35.65
N GLN A 416 5.45 0.16 36.67
CA GLN A 416 5.65 -0.82 37.75
C GLN A 416 5.47 -2.25 37.18
N ARG A 417 4.40 -2.49 36.40
CA ARG A 417 4.18 -3.78 35.75
C ARG A 417 5.30 -4.10 34.78
N LEU A 418 5.76 -3.11 33.98
CA LEU A 418 6.87 -3.27 33.01
C LEU A 418 8.16 -3.66 33.73
N SER A 419 8.50 -2.99 34.83
CA SER A 419 9.71 -3.30 35.60
C SER A 419 9.67 -4.68 36.25
N ALA A 420 8.49 -5.15 36.63
CA ALA A 420 8.30 -6.45 37.28
C ALA A 420 8.42 -7.65 36.33
N VAL A 421 8.34 -7.44 34.99
CA VAL A 421 8.46 -8.56 34.04
C VAL A 421 9.83 -9.21 34.16
N ASP A 422 9.89 -10.52 34.28
CA ASP A 422 11.11 -11.32 34.34
C ASP A 422 11.29 -12.22 33.10
N ALA A 423 12.44 -12.89 33.00
CA ALA A 423 12.75 -13.76 31.87
C ALA A 423 11.82 -14.99 31.80
N ALA A 424 11.33 -15.48 32.94
CA ALA A 424 10.39 -16.60 32.98
C ALA A 424 9.02 -16.20 32.39
N GLN A 425 8.55 -15.00 32.71
CA GLN A 425 7.32 -14.45 32.13
C GLN A 425 7.46 -14.21 30.62
N VAL A 426 8.60 -13.68 30.16
CA VAL A 426 8.89 -13.52 28.73
C VAL A 426 8.81 -14.86 28.01
N LYS A 427 9.45 -15.89 28.55
CA LYS A 427 9.39 -17.26 28.04
C LYS A 427 7.97 -17.83 28.01
N ALA A 428 7.21 -17.63 29.08
CA ALA A 428 5.81 -18.06 29.15
C ALA A 428 4.97 -17.39 28.04
N MET A 429 5.18 -16.09 27.78
CA MET A 429 4.48 -15.37 26.71
C MET A 429 4.93 -15.85 25.33
N ALA A 430 6.21 -16.12 25.12
CA ALA A 430 6.70 -16.70 23.87
C ALA A 430 6.08 -18.08 23.59
N LEU A 431 6.00 -18.95 24.60
CA LEU A 431 5.34 -20.26 24.47
C LEU A 431 3.86 -20.14 24.15
N LYS A 432 3.17 -19.14 24.69
CA LYS A 432 1.73 -18.94 24.50
C LYS A 432 1.38 -18.25 23.17
N TYR A 433 2.13 -17.24 22.77
CA TYR A 433 1.75 -16.32 21.68
C TYR A 433 2.62 -16.39 20.43
N VAL A 434 3.81 -17.00 20.46
CA VAL A 434 4.65 -17.20 19.27
C VAL A 434 4.53 -18.66 18.83
N ASN A 435 3.98 -18.90 17.63
CA ASN A 435 3.71 -20.26 17.14
C ASN A 435 4.44 -20.49 15.79
N PRO A 436 5.57 -21.21 15.77
CA PRO A 436 6.33 -21.45 14.55
C PRO A 436 5.72 -22.50 13.60
N ASP A 437 4.69 -23.25 14.05
CA ASP A 437 4.17 -24.43 13.35
C ASP A 437 2.74 -24.22 12.80
N LYS A 438 2.11 -23.05 13.08
CA LYS A 438 0.74 -22.74 12.68
C LYS A 438 0.63 -21.32 12.13
N ILE A 439 1.32 -21.06 11.02
CA ILE A 439 1.49 -19.74 10.42
C ILE A 439 0.84 -19.70 9.04
N PHE A 440 0.14 -18.62 8.74
CA PHE A 440 -0.08 -18.19 7.37
C PHE A 440 1.18 -17.45 6.90
N ILE A 441 1.88 -18.03 5.96
CA ILE A 441 3.07 -17.45 5.34
C ILE A 441 2.64 -16.90 3.98
N SER A 442 2.77 -15.60 3.77
CA SER A 442 2.52 -14.99 2.47
C SER A 442 3.79 -14.36 1.91
N ALA A 443 3.98 -14.51 0.61
CA ALA A 443 5.07 -13.89 -0.13
C ALA A 443 4.53 -13.22 -1.40
N VAL A 444 4.92 -11.97 -1.61
CA VAL A 444 4.64 -11.18 -2.81
C VAL A 444 5.96 -10.90 -3.49
N GLY A 445 6.22 -11.49 -4.66
CA GLY A 445 7.52 -11.39 -5.31
C GLY A 445 7.57 -12.13 -6.65
N LYS A 446 8.75 -12.26 -7.24
CA LYS A 446 8.95 -12.87 -8.55
C LYS A 446 8.92 -14.40 -8.47
N GLY A 447 7.81 -15.00 -8.89
CA GLY A 447 7.52 -16.43 -8.73
C GLY A 447 8.55 -17.35 -9.38
N SER A 448 9.07 -17.00 -10.56
CA SER A 448 10.09 -17.77 -11.27
C SER A 448 11.39 -17.95 -10.47
N GLU A 449 11.69 -17.06 -9.52
CA GLU A 449 12.90 -17.11 -8.70
C GLU A 449 12.72 -17.80 -7.35
N ILE A 450 11.51 -17.75 -6.79
CA ILE A 450 11.31 -18.04 -5.35
C ILE A 450 10.19 -19.04 -5.04
N ALA A 451 9.14 -19.13 -5.83
CA ALA A 451 7.93 -19.87 -5.45
C ALA A 451 8.20 -21.34 -5.10
N SER A 452 8.97 -22.05 -5.94
CA SER A 452 9.30 -23.46 -5.71
C SER A 452 10.08 -23.70 -4.42
N LYS A 453 10.92 -22.75 -3.99
CA LYS A 453 11.73 -22.84 -2.78
C LYS A 453 10.92 -22.70 -1.50
N LEU A 454 9.72 -22.07 -1.59
CA LEU A 454 8.84 -21.84 -0.46
C LEU A 454 7.97 -23.05 -0.11
N ALA A 455 7.77 -24.00 -1.04
CA ALA A 455 6.94 -25.18 -0.82
C ALA A 455 7.35 -25.98 0.43
N ARG A 456 8.65 -26.10 0.72
CA ARG A 456 9.18 -26.83 1.89
C ARG A 456 8.74 -26.30 3.25
N PHE A 457 8.19 -25.06 3.32
CA PHE A 457 7.67 -24.48 4.55
C PHE A 457 6.17 -24.71 4.75
N ASP A 458 5.51 -25.27 3.77
CA ASP A 458 4.09 -25.68 3.82
C ASP A 458 3.99 -27.11 4.32
N ALA A 459 3.04 -27.39 5.20
CA ALA A 459 2.86 -28.74 5.77
C ALA A 459 2.49 -29.81 4.73
N GLU A 460 1.90 -29.39 3.59
CA GLU A 460 1.55 -30.26 2.46
C GLU A 460 2.55 -30.16 1.30
N ASN A 461 3.65 -29.43 1.52
CA ASN A 461 4.67 -29.15 0.51
C ASN A 461 4.11 -28.45 -0.75
N LYS A 462 3.19 -27.51 -0.55
CA LYS A 462 2.47 -26.79 -1.61
C LYS A 462 2.69 -25.29 -1.51
N VAL A 463 2.57 -24.60 -2.65
CA VAL A 463 2.44 -23.14 -2.72
C VAL A 463 1.07 -22.83 -3.28
N ARG A 464 0.25 -22.10 -2.52
CA ARG A 464 -1.08 -21.68 -2.95
C ARG A 464 -0.96 -20.30 -3.60
N TYR A 465 -1.12 -20.27 -4.91
CA TYR A 465 -1.16 -18.98 -5.62
C TYR A 465 -2.46 -18.25 -5.31
N VAL A 466 -2.35 -16.94 -5.11
CA VAL A 466 -3.49 -16.06 -4.79
C VAL A 466 -3.50 -14.85 -5.70
N ASP A 467 -4.68 -14.24 -5.86
CA ASP A 467 -4.81 -12.93 -6.47
C ASP A 467 -4.43 -11.80 -5.46
N ASN A 468 -4.45 -10.55 -5.90
CA ASN A 468 -4.14 -9.38 -5.06
C ASN A 468 -5.11 -9.17 -3.89
N TYR A 469 -6.22 -9.89 -3.85
CA TYR A 469 -7.21 -9.88 -2.77
C TYR A 469 -7.10 -11.11 -1.85
N GLY A 470 -6.10 -11.97 -2.07
CA GLY A 470 -5.89 -13.19 -1.28
C GLY A 470 -6.85 -14.34 -1.60
N ASN A 471 -7.60 -14.28 -2.71
CA ASN A 471 -8.38 -15.41 -3.16
C ASN A 471 -7.47 -16.46 -3.80
N ILE A 472 -7.66 -17.72 -3.43
CA ILE A 472 -6.86 -18.81 -4.02
C ILE A 472 -7.18 -18.90 -5.51
N LEU A 473 -6.15 -18.72 -6.31
CA LEU A 473 -6.22 -19.06 -7.73
C LEU A 473 -6.24 -20.58 -7.82
N VAL A 474 -7.43 -21.16 -7.94
CA VAL A 474 -7.55 -22.58 -8.26
C VAL A 474 -6.86 -22.72 -9.62
N PRO A 475 -5.76 -23.49 -9.74
CA PRO A 475 -5.29 -23.84 -11.07
C PRO A 475 -6.52 -24.45 -11.75
N LYS A 476 -7.01 -23.87 -12.84
CA LYS A 476 -7.90 -24.64 -13.73
C LYS A 476 -7.13 -25.94 -13.92
N LEU A 477 -7.66 -27.05 -13.38
CA LEU A 477 -7.08 -28.36 -13.54
C LEU A 477 -6.55 -28.40 -14.97
N LYS A 478 -5.22 -28.48 -15.13
CA LYS A 478 -4.67 -29.00 -16.37
C LYS A 478 -5.41 -30.33 -16.49
N MET A 479 -6.44 -30.39 -17.30
CA MET A 479 -6.85 -31.66 -17.85
C MET A 479 -5.54 -32.22 -18.36
N GLU A 480 -5.08 -33.31 -17.75
CA GLU A 480 -4.07 -34.16 -18.35
C GLU A 480 -4.63 -34.56 -19.72
N THR A 481 -4.44 -33.69 -20.69
CA THR A 481 -4.47 -34.10 -22.07
C THR A 481 -3.23 -34.96 -22.23
N LYS A 482 -3.46 -36.28 -22.07
CA LYS A 482 -2.60 -37.27 -22.69
C LYS A 482 -2.38 -36.83 -24.14
N SER A 483 -1.21 -36.40 -24.40
CA SER A 483 -0.40 -36.17 -25.61
C SER A 483 0.18 -34.76 -25.57
N GLU A 484 1.50 -34.68 -25.59
CA GLU A 484 2.25 -33.51 -26.04
C GLU A 484 1.88 -33.26 -27.52
N VAL A 485 0.76 -32.57 -27.72
CA VAL A 485 0.57 -31.86 -28.98
C VAL A 485 1.48 -30.63 -28.83
N LYS A 486 2.65 -30.66 -29.44
CA LYS A 486 3.48 -29.45 -29.64
C LYS A 486 2.60 -28.48 -30.42
N ILE A 487 2.02 -27.51 -29.71
CA ILE A 487 1.28 -26.42 -30.33
C ILE A 487 2.30 -25.65 -31.17
N ASP A 488 2.12 -25.60 -32.47
CA ASP A 488 2.95 -24.81 -33.36
C ASP A 488 2.74 -23.31 -33.02
N PRO A 489 3.79 -22.55 -32.68
CA PRO A 489 3.66 -21.12 -32.44
C PRO A 489 2.97 -20.37 -33.58
N SER A 490 3.14 -20.85 -34.84
CA SER A 490 2.48 -20.28 -36.03
C SER A 490 0.96 -20.39 -35.95
N ALA A 491 0.44 -21.49 -35.38
CA ALA A 491 -1.00 -21.68 -35.23
C ALA A 491 -1.59 -20.69 -34.18
N ILE A 492 -0.82 -20.28 -33.16
CA ILE A 492 -1.24 -19.26 -32.20
C ILE A 492 -1.37 -17.90 -32.89
N ILE A 493 -0.40 -17.53 -33.75
CA ILE A 493 -0.44 -16.30 -34.53
C ILE A 493 -1.63 -16.31 -35.51
N GLU A 494 -1.87 -17.45 -36.21
CA GLU A 494 -3.02 -17.59 -37.10
C GLU A 494 -4.35 -17.45 -36.34
N ASN A 495 -4.48 -18.00 -35.16
CA ASN A 495 -5.65 -17.84 -34.32
C ASN A 495 -5.88 -16.37 -33.93
N TYR A 496 -4.82 -15.63 -33.57
CA TYR A 496 -4.92 -14.19 -33.30
C TYR A 496 -5.38 -13.43 -34.55
N ILE A 497 -4.75 -13.66 -35.72
CA ILE A 497 -5.13 -13.03 -36.98
C ILE A 497 -6.61 -13.31 -37.29
N LYS A 498 -7.08 -14.54 -37.08
CA LYS A 498 -8.49 -14.92 -37.27
C LYS A 498 -9.39 -14.19 -36.26
N ALA A 499 -8.99 -14.12 -35.00
CA ALA A 499 -9.77 -13.47 -33.95
C ALA A 499 -9.99 -11.99 -34.19
N ILE A 500 -9.00 -11.27 -34.75
CA ILE A 500 -9.11 -9.83 -34.99
C ILE A 500 -9.75 -9.45 -36.35
N GLY A 501 -10.11 -10.40 -37.22
CA GLY A 501 -10.81 -10.09 -38.46
C GLY A 501 -10.45 -10.98 -39.67
N GLY A 502 -9.37 -11.75 -39.54
CA GLY A 502 -8.91 -12.69 -40.59
C GLY A 502 -7.94 -12.07 -41.58
N LYS A 503 -7.07 -12.93 -42.15
CA LYS A 503 -5.95 -12.52 -43.03
C LYS A 503 -6.39 -11.69 -44.22
N GLU A 504 -7.51 -12.02 -44.85
CA GLU A 504 -8.01 -11.33 -46.05
C GLU A 504 -8.41 -9.87 -45.70
N VAL A 505 -9.15 -9.67 -44.62
CA VAL A 505 -9.58 -8.32 -44.18
C VAL A 505 -8.37 -7.48 -43.80
N LEU A 506 -7.44 -8.03 -43.00
CA LEU A 506 -6.25 -7.32 -42.57
C LEU A 506 -5.31 -6.93 -43.67
N SER A 507 -5.13 -7.82 -44.71
CA SER A 507 -4.26 -7.55 -45.86
C SER A 507 -4.82 -6.46 -46.80
N ASN A 508 -6.11 -6.16 -46.74
CA ASN A 508 -6.77 -5.11 -47.49
C ASN A 508 -6.71 -3.73 -46.83
N VAL A 509 -6.14 -3.62 -45.62
CA VAL A 509 -5.94 -2.34 -44.92
C VAL A 509 -4.74 -1.63 -45.54
N LYS A 510 -4.97 -0.40 -46.05
CA LYS A 510 -3.93 0.44 -46.68
C LYS A 510 -3.39 1.49 -45.74
N ASP A 511 -4.25 2.07 -44.90
CA ASP A 511 -3.84 3.03 -43.88
C ASP A 511 -4.70 2.89 -42.63
N VAL A 512 -4.07 3.18 -41.49
CA VAL A 512 -4.73 3.29 -40.19
C VAL A 512 -4.23 4.55 -39.45
N THR A 513 -5.17 5.35 -38.95
CA THR A 513 -4.89 6.47 -38.05
C THR A 513 -5.51 6.17 -36.69
N ILE A 514 -4.69 6.17 -35.67
CA ILE A 514 -5.13 5.96 -34.27
C ILE A 514 -4.80 7.20 -33.46
N GLU A 515 -5.80 7.80 -32.80
CA GLU A 515 -5.63 8.90 -31.86
C GLU A 515 -5.95 8.42 -30.44
N MET A 516 -5.04 8.70 -29.52
CA MET A 516 -5.14 8.28 -28.12
C MET A 516 -4.94 9.48 -27.19
N SER A 517 -5.44 9.38 -25.98
CA SER A 517 -5.13 10.29 -24.89
C SER A 517 -4.62 9.54 -23.68
N ALA A 518 -3.64 10.11 -23.02
CA ALA A 518 -3.09 9.64 -21.76
C ALA A 518 -2.96 10.79 -20.76
N SER A 519 -2.77 10.48 -19.48
CA SER A 519 -2.50 11.49 -18.45
C SER A 519 -1.29 11.07 -17.63
N ILE A 520 -0.34 11.98 -17.44
CA ILE A 520 0.82 11.80 -16.56
C ILE A 520 0.84 12.94 -15.55
N GLN A 521 0.76 12.62 -14.27
CA GLN A 521 0.81 13.62 -13.18
C GLN A 521 -0.18 14.79 -13.38
N GLY A 522 -1.38 14.49 -13.91
CA GLY A 522 -2.41 15.49 -14.19
C GLY A 522 -2.26 16.25 -15.52
N MET A 523 -1.17 16.04 -16.25
CA MET A 523 -0.97 16.62 -17.58
C MET A 523 -1.56 15.71 -18.66
N GLN A 524 -2.34 16.29 -19.59
CA GLN A 524 -2.96 15.57 -20.67
C GLN A 524 -2.01 15.46 -21.86
N LEU A 525 -1.80 14.23 -22.33
CA LEU A 525 -1.05 13.90 -23.55
C LEU A 525 -2.02 13.49 -24.65
N SER A 526 -1.74 13.92 -25.87
CA SER A 526 -2.35 13.41 -27.08
C SER A 526 -1.31 12.64 -27.89
N MET A 527 -1.66 11.42 -28.31
CA MET A 527 -0.80 10.57 -29.10
C MET A 527 -1.52 10.29 -30.42
N LYS A 528 -0.79 10.39 -31.53
CA LYS A 528 -1.32 10.11 -32.86
C LYS A 528 -0.38 9.20 -33.63
N ASN A 529 -0.91 8.09 -34.14
CA ASN A 529 -0.20 7.13 -34.97
C ASN A 529 -0.88 7.05 -36.34
N ILE A 530 -0.12 7.20 -37.40
CA ILE A 530 -0.57 7.02 -38.78
C ILE A 530 0.37 6.02 -39.42
N GLN A 531 -0.18 4.90 -39.89
CA GLN A 531 0.58 3.88 -40.59
C GLN A 531 -0.04 3.69 -42.01
N LYS A 532 0.81 3.55 -43.03
CA LYS A 532 0.34 3.38 -44.43
C LYS A 532 1.19 2.37 -45.17
N ASP A 533 0.52 1.50 -45.93
CA ASP A 533 1.09 0.48 -46.84
C ASP A 533 2.10 -0.47 -46.14
N ASN A 534 2.07 -0.58 -44.82
CA ASN A 534 3.04 -1.30 -43.96
C ASN A 534 4.50 -0.80 -44.07
N ILE A 535 4.72 0.38 -44.61
CA ILE A 535 6.06 0.94 -44.88
C ILE A 535 6.21 2.42 -44.48
N LYS A 536 5.14 3.13 -44.16
CA LYS A 536 5.17 4.55 -43.80
C LYS A 536 4.58 4.75 -42.39
N LEU A 537 5.19 5.65 -41.60
CA LEU A 537 4.81 5.91 -40.26
C LEU A 537 4.86 7.41 -39.91
N ILE A 538 3.87 7.88 -39.17
CA ILE A 538 3.96 9.07 -38.36
C ILE A 538 3.53 8.64 -36.96
N SER A 539 4.38 8.89 -35.94
CA SER A 539 4.06 8.71 -34.56
C SER A 539 4.38 10.03 -33.82
N SER A 540 3.40 10.62 -33.18
CA SER A 540 3.59 11.90 -32.46
C SER A 540 2.95 11.88 -31.08
N VAL A 541 3.61 12.54 -30.15
CA VAL A 541 3.14 12.79 -28.78
C VAL A 541 3.16 14.29 -28.55
N THR A 542 2.01 14.85 -28.18
CA THR A 542 1.85 16.28 -27.90
C THR A 542 1.26 16.51 -26.52
N MET A 543 1.62 17.65 -25.92
CA MET A 543 1.09 18.14 -24.64
C MET A 543 0.71 19.62 -24.82
N ASN A 544 -0.55 19.96 -24.57
CA ASN A 544 -1.06 21.34 -24.74
C ASN A 544 -0.67 21.96 -26.09
N SER A 545 -0.79 21.21 -27.17
CA SER A 545 -0.41 21.57 -28.55
C SER A 545 1.11 21.71 -28.79
N MET A 546 1.96 21.41 -27.82
CA MET A 546 3.41 21.38 -27.98
C MET A 546 3.84 19.94 -28.29
N THR A 547 4.61 19.74 -29.35
CA THR A 547 5.15 18.44 -29.73
C THR A 547 6.28 18.05 -28.77
N LEU A 548 6.11 16.94 -28.04
CA LEU A 548 7.13 16.33 -27.20
C LEU A 548 8.04 15.41 -27.98
N SER A 549 7.47 14.62 -28.86
CA SER A 549 8.21 13.76 -29.79
C SER A 549 7.41 13.56 -31.07
N GLU A 550 8.13 13.43 -32.18
CA GLU A 550 7.56 13.09 -33.48
C GLU A 550 8.54 12.22 -34.27
N GLN A 551 8.01 11.17 -34.88
CA GLN A 551 8.74 10.29 -35.76
C GLN A 551 7.98 10.26 -37.07
N ILE A 552 8.66 10.52 -38.21
CA ILE A 552 8.12 10.43 -39.56
C ILE A 552 9.01 9.48 -40.35
N PHE A 553 8.43 8.50 -40.99
CA PHE A 553 9.15 7.54 -41.86
C PHE A 553 8.44 7.44 -43.22
N ASP A 554 9.19 7.69 -44.30
CA ASP A 554 8.65 7.69 -45.67
C ASP A 554 8.75 6.33 -46.37
N GLY A 555 9.29 5.31 -45.68
CA GLY A 555 9.59 3.99 -46.23
C GLY A 555 11.09 3.76 -46.48
N THR A 556 11.89 4.82 -46.55
CA THR A 556 13.34 4.78 -46.80
C THR A 556 14.13 5.56 -45.77
N LYS A 557 13.68 6.75 -45.44
CA LYS A 557 14.29 7.68 -44.50
C LYS A 557 13.34 8.00 -43.34
N GLY A 558 13.90 8.20 -42.17
CA GLY A 558 13.16 8.62 -41.00
C GLY A 558 13.64 9.95 -40.47
N LYS A 559 12.72 10.74 -39.90
CA LYS A 559 12.98 11.93 -39.11
C LYS A 559 12.50 11.71 -37.67
N ILE A 560 13.37 11.92 -36.72
CA ILE A 560 13.08 11.81 -35.28
C ILE A 560 13.30 13.17 -34.65
N THR A 561 12.25 13.70 -34.03
CA THR A 561 12.28 14.95 -33.28
C THR A 561 11.87 14.66 -31.83
N ALA A 562 12.64 15.14 -30.87
CA ALA A 562 12.29 15.05 -29.45
C ALA A 562 12.58 16.39 -28.77
N MET A 563 11.72 16.79 -27.83
CA MET A 563 11.84 18.05 -27.12
C MET A 563 13.22 18.16 -26.43
N GLY A 564 13.93 19.26 -26.70
CA GLY A 564 15.25 19.51 -26.11
C GLY A 564 16.40 18.77 -26.79
N GLN A 565 16.15 18.05 -27.90
CA GLN A 565 17.17 17.37 -28.69
C GLN A 565 17.20 17.89 -30.14
N PRO A 566 18.37 17.88 -30.81
CA PRO A 566 18.43 18.20 -32.24
C PRO A 566 17.67 17.15 -33.06
N GLU A 567 17.06 17.59 -34.14
CA GLU A 567 16.41 16.70 -35.12
C GLU A 567 17.41 15.69 -35.68
N LYS A 568 17.03 14.42 -35.75
CA LYS A 568 17.85 13.33 -36.26
C LYS A 568 17.21 12.73 -37.51
N ILE A 569 17.98 12.66 -38.62
CA ILE A 569 17.61 11.90 -39.81
C ILE A 569 18.29 10.54 -39.71
N VAL A 570 17.52 9.47 -39.99
CA VAL A 570 17.97 8.08 -39.94
C VAL A 570 17.69 7.39 -41.26
N GLU A 571 18.63 6.60 -41.76
CA GLU A 571 18.55 5.86 -43.02
C GLU A 571 19.15 4.45 -42.85
N GLY A 572 18.87 3.56 -43.80
CA GLY A 572 19.44 2.20 -43.83
C GLY A 572 19.11 1.43 -42.56
N ASP A 573 20.14 0.92 -41.87
CA ASP A 573 20.00 0.12 -40.64
C ASP A 573 19.51 0.91 -39.44
N GLU A 574 19.80 2.21 -39.34
CA GLU A 574 19.30 3.08 -38.27
C GLU A 574 17.77 3.30 -38.38
N ALA A 575 17.18 3.16 -39.56
CA ALA A 575 15.75 3.30 -39.75
C ALA A 575 14.96 2.00 -39.56
N ASN A 576 15.60 0.89 -39.16
CA ASN A 576 14.91 -0.41 -39.06
C ASN A 576 13.81 -0.41 -38.00
N GLU A 577 13.97 0.28 -36.89
CA GLU A 577 12.95 0.37 -35.85
C GLU A 577 11.69 1.08 -36.37
N LEU A 578 11.86 2.20 -37.08
CA LEU A 578 10.74 2.90 -37.73
C LEU A 578 10.06 2.03 -38.81
N ARG A 579 10.82 1.19 -39.52
CA ARG A 579 10.28 0.25 -40.49
C ARG A 579 9.44 -0.85 -39.87
N GLU A 580 9.86 -1.38 -38.72
CA GLU A 580 9.09 -2.35 -37.97
C GLU A 580 7.79 -1.73 -37.39
N GLU A 581 7.87 -0.52 -36.87
CA GLU A 581 6.71 0.21 -36.32
C GLU A 581 5.74 0.69 -37.45
N ALA A 582 6.20 0.82 -38.68
CA ALA A 582 5.37 1.18 -39.83
C ALA A 582 4.40 0.05 -40.28
N SER A 583 4.63 -1.18 -39.83
CA SER A 583 3.74 -2.30 -40.12
C SER A 583 2.43 -2.16 -39.36
N ILE A 584 1.28 -2.18 -40.04
CA ILE A 584 -0.06 -2.05 -39.47
C ILE A 584 -0.42 -3.29 -38.64
N PHE A 585 -0.17 -4.48 -39.21
CA PHE A 585 -0.37 -5.78 -38.59
C PHE A 585 0.90 -6.62 -38.72
N PRO A 586 1.91 -6.41 -37.86
CA PRO A 586 3.20 -7.10 -37.99
C PRO A 586 3.08 -8.62 -37.89
N GLU A 587 2.03 -9.13 -37.25
CA GLU A 587 1.77 -10.56 -37.08
C GLU A 587 1.54 -11.28 -38.41
N LEU A 588 1.09 -10.58 -39.46
CA LEU A 588 0.96 -11.13 -40.81
C LEU A 588 2.30 -11.55 -41.40
N PHE A 589 3.40 -11.00 -40.92
CA PHE A 589 4.76 -11.16 -41.46
C PHE A 589 5.69 -11.98 -40.56
N TYR A 590 5.23 -12.46 -39.40
CA TYR A 590 6.07 -13.21 -38.43
C TYR A 590 6.58 -14.55 -38.96
N THR A 591 5.95 -15.10 -40.04
CA THR A 591 6.39 -16.33 -40.68
C THR A 591 7.28 -16.11 -41.92
N GLU A 592 7.67 -14.85 -42.19
CA GLU A 592 8.53 -14.52 -43.32
C GLU A 592 10.00 -14.89 -43.10
N LYS A 593 10.81 -14.90 -44.16
CA LYS A 593 12.21 -15.33 -44.14
C LYS A 593 13.05 -14.57 -43.12
N GLY A 594 13.67 -15.30 -42.17
CA GLY A 594 14.60 -14.78 -41.18
C GLY A 594 14.01 -14.58 -39.77
N THR A 595 12.69 -14.74 -39.60
CA THR A 595 12.06 -14.75 -38.29
C THR A 595 11.89 -16.18 -37.78
N THR A 596 12.19 -16.43 -36.52
CA THR A 596 11.91 -17.71 -35.84
C THR A 596 10.92 -17.51 -34.73
N LEU A 597 9.99 -18.44 -34.58
CA LEU A 597 8.97 -18.46 -33.55
C LEU A 597 9.25 -19.61 -32.58
N GLU A 598 9.21 -19.35 -31.28
CA GLU A 598 9.38 -20.36 -30.24
C GLU A 598 8.26 -20.18 -29.21
N LEU A 599 7.61 -21.28 -28.84
CA LEU A 599 6.62 -21.28 -27.74
C LEU A 599 7.35 -21.45 -26.41
N ALA A 600 7.26 -20.46 -25.56
CA ALA A 600 7.72 -20.52 -24.18
C ALA A 600 6.61 -21.02 -23.25
N GLU A 601 6.91 -21.14 -21.94
CA GLU A 601 5.89 -21.46 -20.94
C GLU A 601 4.78 -20.39 -20.93
N ASN A 602 3.53 -20.85 -20.77
CA ASN A 602 2.39 -19.96 -20.63
C ASN A 602 2.58 -19.04 -19.42
N GLU A 603 2.16 -17.80 -19.57
CA GLU A 603 2.18 -16.81 -18.49
C GLU A 603 0.81 -16.15 -18.33
N MET A 604 0.49 -15.81 -17.06
CA MET A 604 -0.70 -15.01 -16.77
C MET A 604 -0.43 -13.53 -17.06
N VAL A 605 -1.25 -12.92 -17.91
CA VAL A 605 -1.21 -11.48 -18.18
C VAL A 605 -2.50 -10.84 -17.73
N ASN A 606 -2.45 -9.96 -16.75
CA ASN A 606 -3.62 -9.29 -16.17
C ASN A 606 -4.77 -10.25 -15.80
N GLY A 607 -4.42 -11.44 -15.25
CA GLY A 607 -5.39 -12.45 -14.87
C GLY A 607 -5.90 -13.35 -15.99
N VAL A 608 -5.34 -13.25 -17.21
CA VAL A 608 -5.67 -14.09 -18.38
C VAL A 608 -4.52 -15.01 -18.69
N ASP A 609 -4.79 -16.32 -18.85
CA ASP A 609 -3.79 -17.31 -19.26
C ASP A 609 -3.41 -17.08 -20.75
N CYS A 610 -2.12 -16.93 -21.01
CA CYS A 610 -1.60 -16.55 -22.31
C CYS A 610 -0.50 -17.50 -22.79
N TYR A 611 -0.55 -17.86 -24.06
CA TYR A 611 0.59 -18.41 -24.79
C TYR A 611 1.65 -17.31 -24.93
N LYS A 612 2.87 -17.61 -24.53
CA LYS A 612 4.01 -16.72 -24.74
C LYS A 612 4.80 -17.17 -25.95
N VAL A 613 4.76 -16.38 -27.01
CA VAL A 613 5.50 -16.64 -28.24
C VAL A 613 6.72 -15.72 -28.29
N LEU A 614 7.90 -16.31 -28.35
CA LEU A 614 9.16 -15.60 -28.58
C LEU A 614 9.35 -15.42 -30.07
N ILE A 615 9.49 -14.18 -30.51
CA ILE A 615 9.71 -13.81 -31.92
C ILE A 615 11.15 -13.30 -32.04
N LYS A 616 12.01 -14.05 -32.69
CA LYS A 616 13.39 -13.68 -32.94
C LYS A 616 13.56 -13.27 -34.38
N ASP A 617 13.98 -12.04 -34.62
CA ASP A 617 14.26 -11.50 -35.94
C ASP A 617 15.58 -12.02 -36.54
N ALA A 618 15.84 -11.70 -37.78
CA ALA A 618 17.06 -12.09 -38.49
C ALA A 618 18.36 -11.53 -37.91
N LYS A 619 18.27 -10.48 -37.07
CA LYS A 619 19.41 -9.86 -36.35
C LYS A 619 19.62 -10.45 -34.93
N GLY A 620 18.72 -11.36 -34.50
CA GLY A 620 18.77 -11.99 -33.19
C GLY A 620 18.06 -11.19 -32.07
N LYS A 621 17.38 -10.07 -32.38
CA LYS A 621 16.55 -9.33 -31.40
C LYS A 621 15.33 -10.18 -31.07
N ILE A 622 15.03 -10.30 -29.79
CA ILE A 622 13.90 -11.12 -29.29
C ILE A 622 12.84 -10.19 -28.70
N LYS A 623 11.60 -10.37 -29.13
CA LYS A 623 10.42 -9.84 -28.46
C LYS A 623 9.49 -10.98 -28.05
N SER A 624 8.66 -10.77 -27.05
CA SER A 624 7.67 -11.73 -26.58
C SER A 624 6.28 -11.16 -26.80
N ASP A 625 5.44 -11.87 -27.53
CA ASP A 625 4.00 -11.58 -27.64
C ASP A 625 3.20 -12.62 -26.85
N TYR A 626 2.16 -12.15 -26.18
CA TYR A 626 1.33 -12.94 -25.27
C TYR A 626 -0.11 -12.97 -25.82
N PHE A 627 -0.62 -14.16 -26.14
CA PHE A 627 -1.93 -14.36 -26.73
C PHE A 627 -2.83 -15.14 -25.76
N ALA A 628 -3.99 -14.60 -25.43
CA ALA A 628 -4.96 -15.25 -24.56
C ALA A 628 -5.36 -16.64 -25.08
N VAL A 629 -5.27 -17.65 -24.24
CA VAL A 629 -5.58 -19.05 -24.58
C VAL A 629 -7.04 -19.19 -25.05
N ASP A 630 -7.96 -18.52 -24.37
CA ASP A 630 -9.41 -18.67 -24.62
C ASP A 630 -9.89 -17.83 -25.83
N SER A 631 -9.41 -16.58 -25.97
CA SER A 631 -9.90 -15.64 -26.99
C SER A 631 -8.99 -15.51 -28.21
N GLY A 632 -7.74 -15.95 -28.13
CA GLY A 632 -6.72 -15.73 -29.11
C GLY A 632 -6.24 -14.29 -29.25
N LEU A 633 -6.75 -13.34 -28.46
CA LEU A 633 -6.38 -11.93 -28.53
C LEU A 633 -5.01 -11.67 -27.93
N LYS A 634 -4.25 -10.73 -28.51
CA LYS A 634 -2.95 -10.32 -27.96
C LYS A 634 -3.14 -9.45 -26.74
N MET A 635 -2.59 -9.88 -25.62
CA MET A 635 -2.73 -9.22 -24.32
C MET A 635 -1.51 -8.38 -23.95
N ARG A 636 -0.32 -8.76 -24.46
CA ARG A 636 0.95 -8.07 -24.13
C ARG A 636 1.97 -8.25 -25.24
N THR A 637 2.81 -7.22 -25.41
CA THR A 637 4.12 -7.32 -26.05
C THR A 637 5.18 -6.90 -25.05
N SER A 638 6.29 -7.64 -24.94
CA SER A 638 7.45 -7.31 -24.12
C SER A 638 8.73 -7.38 -24.94
N MET A 639 9.56 -6.35 -24.86
CA MET A 639 10.84 -6.30 -25.57
C MET A 639 11.90 -5.61 -24.70
N VAL A 640 13.17 -5.99 -24.90
CA VAL A 640 14.30 -5.34 -24.23
C VAL A 640 14.91 -4.32 -25.18
N GLU A 641 15.02 -3.08 -24.75
CA GLU A 641 15.65 -1.98 -25.49
C GLU A 641 16.86 -1.46 -24.72
N LYS A 642 17.87 -0.97 -25.46
CA LYS A 642 19.07 -0.34 -24.88
C LYS A 642 18.83 1.17 -24.78
N SER A 643 18.88 1.70 -23.55
CA SER A 643 18.89 3.13 -23.28
C SER A 643 20.28 3.53 -22.74
N GLY A 644 21.18 3.93 -23.63
CA GLY A 644 22.59 4.12 -23.30
C GLY A 644 23.28 2.80 -22.97
N GLU A 645 23.86 2.69 -21.76
CA GLU A 645 24.50 1.46 -21.26
C GLU A 645 23.52 0.53 -20.49
N GLN A 646 22.27 0.96 -20.28
CA GLN A 646 21.26 0.19 -19.53
C GLN A 646 20.30 -0.52 -20.46
N GLU A 647 19.94 -1.76 -20.11
CA GLU A 647 18.84 -2.49 -20.74
C GLU A 647 17.54 -2.21 -20.01
N VAL A 648 16.51 -1.78 -20.74
CA VAL A 648 15.18 -1.46 -20.23
C VAL A 648 14.17 -2.37 -20.88
N THR A 649 13.31 -3.01 -20.10
CA THR A 649 12.21 -3.82 -20.62
C THR A 649 10.99 -2.92 -20.87
N ILE A 650 10.60 -2.77 -22.12
CA ILE A 650 9.38 -2.09 -22.52
C ILE A 650 8.25 -3.11 -22.60
N ILE A 651 7.16 -2.84 -21.88
CA ILE A 651 5.95 -3.67 -21.87
C ILE A 651 4.80 -2.84 -22.41
N ARG A 652 4.04 -3.40 -23.37
CA ARG A 652 2.81 -2.84 -23.90
C ARG A 652 1.67 -3.81 -23.62
N ASP A 653 0.75 -3.46 -22.70
CA ASP A 653 -0.44 -4.24 -22.40
C ASP A 653 -1.61 -3.72 -23.22
N TYR A 654 -2.37 -4.62 -23.85
CA TYR A 654 -3.51 -4.33 -24.73
C TYR A 654 -4.82 -4.78 -24.06
N GLY A 655 -5.87 -3.97 -24.20
CA GLY A 655 -7.18 -4.28 -23.61
C GLY A 655 -8.34 -3.58 -24.31
N ASP A 656 -9.56 -3.84 -23.85
CA ASP A 656 -10.79 -3.21 -24.36
C ASP A 656 -10.93 -3.30 -25.89
N TYR A 657 -10.83 -4.54 -26.44
CA TYR A 657 -10.95 -4.78 -27.88
C TYR A 657 -12.35 -4.49 -28.39
N LYS A 658 -12.45 -3.60 -29.41
CA LYS A 658 -13.72 -3.22 -30.05
C LYS A 658 -13.61 -3.26 -31.54
N PRO A 659 -14.71 -3.57 -32.28
CA PRO A 659 -14.71 -3.64 -33.73
C PRO A 659 -14.69 -2.24 -34.38
N VAL A 660 -13.77 -2.05 -35.33
CA VAL A 660 -13.73 -0.91 -36.26
C VAL A 660 -13.48 -1.45 -37.67
N ALA A 661 -14.33 -1.14 -38.63
CA ALA A 661 -14.25 -1.65 -40.01
C ALA A 661 -14.08 -3.19 -40.10
N ASN A 662 -14.80 -3.95 -39.29
CA ASN A 662 -14.75 -5.41 -39.17
C ASN A 662 -13.41 -5.96 -38.60
N ILE A 663 -12.60 -5.14 -37.99
CA ILE A 663 -11.33 -5.51 -37.34
C ILE A 663 -11.43 -5.20 -35.86
N LEU A 664 -11.01 -6.11 -34.97
CA LEU A 664 -10.91 -5.87 -33.56
C LEU A 664 -9.60 -5.13 -33.23
N PHE A 665 -9.72 -3.90 -32.77
CA PHE A 665 -8.61 -3.08 -32.25
C PHE A 665 -8.65 -2.92 -30.73
N PRO A 666 -7.51 -2.93 -30.04
CA PRO A 666 -7.45 -2.57 -28.63
C PRO A 666 -7.75 -1.08 -28.44
N HIS A 667 -8.64 -0.74 -27.49
CA HIS A 667 -9.00 0.63 -27.16
C HIS A 667 -8.33 1.11 -25.87
N LYS A 668 -7.62 0.23 -25.18
CA LYS A 668 -6.77 0.54 -24.04
C LYS A 668 -5.36 0.02 -24.27
N LEU A 669 -4.35 0.88 -24.03
CA LEU A 669 -2.92 0.57 -24.11
C LEU A 669 -2.23 1.06 -22.86
N VAL A 670 -1.52 0.17 -22.14
CA VAL A 670 -0.68 0.56 -20.99
C VAL A 670 0.78 0.29 -21.36
N ILE A 671 1.61 1.35 -21.32
CA ILE A 671 3.04 1.26 -21.65
C ILE A 671 3.83 1.41 -20.35
N LYS A 672 4.72 0.42 -20.08
CA LYS A 672 5.59 0.39 -18.90
C LYS A 672 7.06 0.30 -19.37
N GLY A 673 7.97 0.82 -18.54
CA GLY A 673 9.42 0.77 -18.80
C GLY A 673 9.96 1.91 -19.66
N ALA A 674 9.16 2.55 -20.50
CA ALA A 674 9.59 3.70 -21.30
C ALA A 674 9.75 4.99 -20.46
N MET A 675 9.08 5.07 -19.33
CA MET A 675 9.09 6.22 -18.37
C MET A 675 9.04 5.71 -16.94
N PRO A 676 9.39 6.54 -15.94
CA PRO A 676 9.37 6.15 -14.53
C PRO A 676 7.99 5.71 -14.01
N ALA A 677 6.89 6.15 -14.64
CA ALA A 677 5.53 5.74 -14.34
C ALA A 677 4.86 5.13 -15.58
N PRO A 678 3.95 4.14 -15.40
CA PRO A 678 3.17 3.59 -16.50
C PRO A 678 2.35 4.66 -17.22
N LEU A 679 2.29 4.61 -18.54
CA LEU A 679 1.44 5.44 -19.38
C LEU A 679 0.16 4.68 -19.72
N ASP A 680 -0.97 5.10 -19.17
CA ASP A 680 -2.30 4.55 -19.48
C ASP A 680 -2.96 5.38 -20.59
N ALA A 681 -3.01 4.84 -21.79
CA ALA A 681 -3.55 5.51 -22.97
C ALA A 681 -4.88 4.89 -23.40
N ASN A 682 -5.86 5.74 -23.62
CA ASN A 682 -7.18 5.37 -24.11
C ASN A 682 -7.38 5.89 -25.53
N VAL A 683 -7.83 5.01 -26.42
CA VAL A 683 -8.12 5.34 -27.82
C VAL A 683 -9.35 6.24 -27.92
N LYS A 684 -9.21 7.35 -28.64
CA LYS A 684 -10.29 8.30 -28.94
C LYS A 684 -10.94 8.01 -30.28
N SER A 685 -10.12 7.71 -31.29
CA SER A 685 -10.59 7.43 -32.63
C SER A 685 -9.66 6.48 -33.37
N ILE A 686 -10.23 5.62 -34.23
CA ILE A 686 -9.52 4.78 -35.18
C ILE A 686 -10.18 4.96 -36.53
N ASN A 687 -9.39 5.37 -37.55
CA ASN A 687 -9.84 5.48 -38.94
C ASN A 687 -9.04 4.49 -39.77
N VAL A 688 -9.74 3.64 -40.53
CA VAL A 688 -9.17 2.60 -41.41
C VAL A 688 -9.47 2.96 -42.84
N ASN A 689 -8.46 2.86 -43.72
CA ASN A 689 -8.57 3.15 -45.16
C ASN A 689 -9.11 4.55 -45.47
N SER A 690 -8.62 5.54 -44.71
CA SER A 690 -9.03 6.95 -44.84
C SER A 690 -8.37 7.70 -46.02
N GLN A 691 -7.59 7.02 -46.84
CA GLN A 691 -6.86 7.55 -47.99
C GLN A 691 -5.86 8.66 -47.61
N VAL A 692 -5.07 8.39 -46.53
CA VAL A 692 -4.04 9.31 -46.10
C VAL A 692 -3.08 9.67 -47.20
N SER A 693 -2.85 10.99 -47.48
CA SER A 693 -1.94 11.47 -48.50
C SER A 693 -0.48 11.07 -48.21
N ASP A 694 0.27 10.72 -49.24
CA ASP A 694 1.71 10.45 -49.12
C ASP A 694 2.53 11.69 -48.73
N ASP A 695 1.97 12.87 -48.99
CA ASP A 695 2.66 14.14 -48.68
C ASP A 695 2.93 14.35 -47.21
N VAL A 696 2.10 13.75 -46.29
CA VAL A 696 2.28 13.89 -44.86
C VAL A 696 3.50 13.13 -44.33
N PHE A 697 3.96 12.10 -45.05
CA PHE A 697 5.13 11.28 -44.69
C PHE A 697 6.46 11.82 -45.22
N LYS A 698 6.48 12.96 -45.92
CA LYS A 698 7.71 13.48 -46.51
C LYS A 698 8.69 13.89 -45.40
N VAL A 699 9.84 13.25 -45.42
CA VAL A 699 11.00 13.65 -44.64
C VAL A 699 11.67 14.81 -45.36
N GLY A 700 11.62 16.03 -44.84
CA GLY A 700 12.20 17.21 -45.46
C GLY A 700 13.69 17.03 -45.81
N LYS A 701 14.20 17.84 -46.80
CA LYS A 701 15.61 17.80 -47.24
C LYS A 701 16.52 18.26 -46.14
#